data_1964e2ffc5219f18383cad82d1e829c6
#
_entry.id   1964e2ffc5219f18383cad82d1e829c6
#
_cell.length_a   1.000
_cell.length_b   1.000
_cell.length_c   1.000
_cell.angle_alpha   90.00
_cell.angle_beta   90.00
_cell.angle_gamma   90.00
#
_symmetry.space_group_name_H-M   'P 1'
#
loop_
_entity.id
_entity.type
_entity.pdbx_description
1 polymer ?
#
loop_
_entity_poly.entity_id
_entity_poly.type
_entity_poly.pdbx_seq_one_letter_code
_entity_poly.pdbx_strand_id
1 'polypeptide(L)'
;MTISSLSAGVSARRNSLNNVDFLEISFSKPRRKCTRLPCGLNVRQAVHVVRLLATCRRDLRRRTLAYAIPNENDEAKKAASHDCNLDTMALHLDNNASSKYSDVEVVASISCLEDDISQSIENLKSQGSILDKLKAVHLHLLASERWNASRLKLCHRHYSDSARNLIHYLALRCLDLEQLKEDLSCTSLLNLESINSYILASLTAGIQLLDNQKSSSLNTQESILYQEENGNFMIQALGKKLSANKELLLGPLRHNQTNHIMVTVGQEASESEISDILKAGASIIRINCAHGNPSIWSEIIRRVKTSSQMLEMPCQILMDLAGPKLRTGNLKPGPCIIKISPKKNATGNVILPSQVWLSHKDAGPPPSHLSPDAVLFIDDKKFLSELQVGHILKFSDARGKKRMLKISRQFHFFSGTGFVAECSRTAYVQSGTELHRKGKKIRFPAAQVVDVPAVEPFIRLRVGDLLTISRDSSCEQDESSEPISSAHRITCSSSCLFDSVKPGEPIAFDDGKIWGLIQGASISEIVVSITHAGPRGTKLGSGKSINIPKSNIHFEGLTTKDLMDLEFVASHADMVGISFVRDSCDIAMLRKELEKRKVQNLGVVLKIETKSGFERLPHILLEAMKSSNPLGVMIARGDLAVECGWERLADMQEEILSICGAAHVPVIWATQVLESLVKFGVPTRAEITDVASARRSVRTSWPVAFRLKIDEATSASEILRASCVMLNKGKHVVEAVSTLDKILHINTAQMKADLMKPLLPSSHFF
;
A
#
# COMPACT_ATOMS: atom_id res chain seq x y z
N MET A 1 55.54 -6.58 -27.99
CA MET A 1 55.96 -7.99 -27.75
C MET A 1 54.73 -8.81 -27.45
N THR A 2 54.29 -9.51 -28.45
CA THR A 2 53.88 -10.91 -28.63
C THR A 2 52.81 -11.46 -27.69
N ILE A 3 51.62 -11.49 -28.18
CA ILE A 3 50.67 -12.54 -28.66
C ILE A 3 50.98 -13.97 -28.15
N SER A 4 50.02 -14.60 -27.51
CA SER A 4 49.72 -16.00 -27.74
C SER A 4 48.28 -16.36 -27.43
N SER A 5 47.61 -16.90 -28.44
CA SER A 5 46.30 -17.51 -28.55
C SER A 5 46.24 -18.84 -27.78
N LEU A 6 45.08 -19.15 -27.21
CA LEU A 6 44.71 -20.54 -26.90
C LEU A 6 43.24 -20.76 -27.29
N SER A 7 43.10 -21.54 -28.36
CA SER A 7 41.91 -22.21 -28.81
C SER A 7 41.63 -23.44 -27.94
N ALA A 8 40.39 -23.59 -27.45
CA ALA A 8 39.93 -24.86 -26.91
C ALA A 8 38.71 -25.33 -27.69
N GLY A 9 38.84 -26.45 -28.37
CA GLY A 9 37.85 -27.10 -29.19
C GLY A 9 36.76 -27.77 -28.36
N VAL A 10 35.56 -27.72 -28.88
CA VAL A 10 34.40 -28.46 -28.39
C VAL A 10 34.15 -29.66 -29.29
N SER A 11 34.31 -30.86 -28.73
CA SER A 11 33.94 -32.11 -29.37
C SER A 11 32.42 -32.35 -29.18
N ALA A 12 31.71 -32.47 -30.27
CA ALA A 12 30.30 -32.85 -30.29
C ALA A 12 30.17 -34.38 -30.26
N ARG A 13 29.42 -34.90 -29.28
CA ARG A 13 28.79 -36.23 -29.39
C ARG A 13 27.31 -36.05 -29.73
N ARG A 14 26.93 -36.50 -30.92
CA ARG A 14 25.56 -36.69 -31.35
C ARG A 14 25.00 -37.94 -30.66
N ASN A 15 23.84 -37.80 -30.03
CA ASN A 15 22.90 -38.90 -29.87
C ASN A 15 21.56 -38.43 -30.45
N SER A 16 21.13 -39.19 -31.43
CA SER A 16 19.85 -39.02 -32.15
C SER A 16 18.69 -39.36 -31.26
N LEU A 17 17.66 -38.54 -31.26
CA LEU A 17 16.26 -38.91 -31.50
C LEU A 17 15.33 -37.71 -31.29
N ASN A 18 14.60 -37.42 -32.37
CA ASN A 18 13.34 -36.69 -32.50
C ASN A 18 13.33 -35.15 -32.33
N ASN A 19 13.33 -34.57 -33.49
CA ASN A 19 12.91 -33.24 -33.92
C ASN A 19 11.85 -32.54 -33.06
N VAL A 20 12.26 -31.47 -32.38
CA VAL A 20 11.56 -30.17 -32.37
C VAL A 20 12.65 -29.12 -32.13
N ASP A 21 12.86 -28.27 -33.12
CA ASP A 21 13.85 -27.19 -33.07
C ASP A 21 13.42 -26.16 -32.03
N PHE A 22 14.14 -26.13 -30.90
CA PHE A 22 14.15 -25.02 -29.95
C PHE A 22 15.32 -24.11 -30.27
N LEU A 23 15.05 -22.91 -30.73
CA LEU A 23 16.01 -21.81 -30.72
C LEU A 23 16.21 -21.38 -29.26
N GLU A 24 17.15 -22.00 -28.57
CA GLU A 24 17.74 -21.48 -27.35
C GLU A 24 18.67 -20.33 -27.69
N ILE A 25 18.22 -19.10 -27.45
CA ILE A 25 19.10 -17.95 -27.42
C ILE A 25 19.83 -17.98 -26.07
N SER A 26 21.02 -18.58 -26.04
CA SER A 26 21.94 -18.51 -24.91
C SER A 26 22.57 -17.12 -24.86
N PHE A 27 22.20 -16.32 -23.87
CA PHE A 27 22.87 -15.07 -23.56
C PHE A 27 24.16 -15.36 -22.76
N SER A 28 25.30 -15.29 -23.44
CA SER A 28 26.60 -15.13 -22.80
C SER A 28 26.67 -13.77 -22.11
N LYS A 29 27.16 -13.75 -20.87
CA LYS A 29 27.32 -12.54 -20.05
C LYS A 29 28.15 -11.45 -20.79
N PRO A 30 27.62 -10.26 -21.05
CA PRO A 30 28.45 -9.11 -21.40
C PRO A 30 28.85 -8.35 -20.14
N ARG A 31 30.14 -8.02 -20.09
CA ARG A 31 30.71 -7.05 -19.15
C ARG A 31 30.04 -5.69 -19.33
N ARG A 32 29.74 -5.07 -18.18
CA ARG A 32 29.34 -3.70 -17.92
C ARG A 32 29.52 -2.70 -19.07
N LYS A 33 28.42 -2.29 -19.68
CA LYS A 33 28.12 -0.93 -20.08
C LYS A 33 26.64 -0.70 -19.80
N CYS A 34 26.35 0.22 -18.87
CA CYS A 34 25.00 0.71 -18.61
C CYS A 34 24.52 1.47 -19.84
N THR A 35 23.59 0.90 -20.57
CA THR A 35 22.70 1.66 -21.44
C THR A 35 21.35 1.75 -20.73
N ARG A 36 21.10 2.89 -20.10
CA ARG A 36 19.78 3.29 -19.65
C ARG A 36 18.92 3.48 -20.90
N LEU A 37 17.84 2.71 -21.00
CA LEU A 37 16.74 3.04 -21.90
C LEU A 37 16.03 4.28 -21.33
N PRO A 38 15.71 5.31 -22.13
CA PRO A 38 15.12 6.58 -21.65
C PRO A 38 13.70 6.47 -21.10
N CYS A 39 13.02 5.36 -21.21
CA CYS A 39 11.62 5.18 -20.82
C CYS A 39 11.40 4.49 -19.45
N GLY A 40 12.33 4.55 -18.52
CA GLY A 40 12.13 4.14 -17.12
C GLY A 40 11.81 2.65 -16.87
N LEU A 41 11.51 1.86 -17.89
CA LEU A 41 11.28 0.42 -17.79
C LEU A 41 12.57 -0.35 -18.02
N ASN A 42 12.98 -1.11 -17.01
CA ASN A 42 14.08 -2.05 -17.14
C ASN A 42 13.68 -3.14 -18.18
N VAL A 43 14.62 -3.59 -19.01
CA VAL A 43 14.42 -4.67 -20.00
C VAL A 43 13.70 -5.88 -19.40
N ARG A 44 13.86 -6.16 -18.11
CA ARG A 44 13.11 -7.19 -17.38
C ARG A 44 11.61 -6.90 -17.23
N GLN A 45 11.19 -5.64 -17.17
CA GLN A 45 9.78 -5.26 -17.07
C GLN A 45 9.08 -5.35 -18.42
N ALA A 46 9.76 -4.91 -19.49
CA ALA A 46 9.26 -5.13 -20.87
C ALA A 46 9.14 -6.63 -21.19
N VAL A 47 10.13 -7.44 -20.80
CA VAL A 47 10.08 -8.91 -20.90
C VAL A 47 8.96 -9.50 -20.05
N HIS A 48 8.61 -8.89 -18.92
CA HIS A 48 7.52 -9.37 -18.09
C HIS A 48 6.14 -9.08 -18.67
N VAL A 49 5.95 -7.91 -19.26
CA VAL A 49 4.72 -7.57 -20.02
C VAL A 49 4.58 -8.48 -21.25
N VAL A 50 5.66 -8.73 -21.97
CA VAL A 50 5.70 -9.70 -23.10
C VAL A 50 5.45 -11.13 -22.59
N ARG A 51 5.97 -11.52 -21.42
CA ARG A 51 5.63 -12.81 -20.78
C ARG A 51 4.18 -12.89 -20.34
N LEU A 52 3.55 -11.80 -19.90
CA LEU A 52 2.13 -11.75 -19.57
C LEU A 52 1.26 -11.98 -20.80
N LEU A 53 1.66 -11.45 -21.96
CA LEU A 53 1.01 -11.74 -23.24
C LEU A 53 1.30 -13.18 -23.72
N ALA A 54 2.50 -13.71 -23.45
CA ALA A 54 2.91 -15.07 -23.82
C ALA A 54 2.31 -16.17 -22.92
N THR A 55 2.02 -15.90 -21.63
CA THR A 55 1.27 -16.83 -20.78
C THR A 55 -0.15 -17.04 -21.24
N CYS A 56 -0.81 -15.98 -21.75
CA CYS A 56 -2.09 -16.11 -22.42
C CYS A 56 -2.02 -17.06 -23.63
N ARG A 57 -0.91 -17.06 -24.38
CA ARG A 57 -0.65 -17.94 -25.52
C ARG A 57 -0.50 -19.41 -25.11
N ARG A 58 0.11 -19.72 -23.98
CA ARG A 58 0.25 -21.10 -23.45
C ARG A 58 -1.06 -21.68 -22.94
N ASP A 59 -1.87 -20.86 -22.27
CA ASP A 59 -3.17 -21.30 -21.76
C ASP A 59 -4.17 -21.54 -22.88
N LEU A 60 -4.13 -20.74 -23.96
CA LEU A 60 -4.94 -21.01 -25.14
C LEU A 60 -4.51 -22.29 -25.87
N ARG A 61 -3.19 -22.52 -26.05
CA ARG A 61 -2.68 -23.77 -26.67
C ARG A 61 -2.97 -25.02 -25.84
N ARG A 62 -2.94 -24.94 -24.51
CA ARG A 62 -3.34 -26.05 -23.63
C ARG A 62 -4.83 -26.36 -23.74
N ARG A 63 -5.70 -25.38 -23.92
CA ARG A 63 -7.14 -25.58 -24.12
C ARG A 63 -7.45 -26.17 -25.49
N THR A 64 -6.75 -25.78 -26.55
CA THR A 64 -6.93 -26.37 -27.88
C THR A 64 -6.43 -27.82 -27.98
N LEU A 65 -5.37 -28.18 -27.24
CA LEU A 65 -4.86 -29.56 -27.19
C LEU A 65 -5.69 -30.53 -26.32
N ALA A 66 -6.40 -30.01 -25.31
CA ALA A 66 -7.26 -30.82 -24.44
C ALA A 66 -8.56 -31.29 -25.11
N TYR A 67 -8.96 -30.67 -26.25
CA TYR A 67 -10.16 -31.08 -27.02
C TYR A 67 -9.87 -32.03 -28.16
N ALA A 68 -8.64 -32.48 -28.40
CA ALA A 68 -8.23 -33.23 -29.58
C ALA A 68 -7.95 -34.74 -29.39
N ILE A 69 -8.23 -35.33 -28.20
CA ILE A 69 -8.02 -36.77 -28.01
C ILE A 69 -9.23 -37.39 -27.28
N PRO A 70 -10.01 -38.27 -27.92
CA PRO A 70 -10.97 -39.13 -27.23
C PRO A 70 -10.36 -40.51 -26.90
N ASN A 71 -10.64 -40.97 -25.67
CA ASN A 71 -10.69 -42.37 -25.17
C ASN A 71 -9.41 -43.18 -24.97
N GLU A 72 -9.25 -43.70 -23.82
CA GLU A 72 -9.64 -44.90 -23.10
C GLU A 72 -8.64 -45.28 -22.02
N ASN A 73 -9.19 -45.73 -20.86
CA ASN A 73 -8.58 -46.56 -19.84
C ASN A 73 -7.36 -46.04 -19.07
N ASP A 74 -7.61 -45.64 -17.78
CA ASP A 74 -7.07 -46.43 -16.66
C ASP A 74 -7.49 -45.80 -15.31
N GLU A 75 -8.20 -46.57 -14.55
CA GLU A 75 -8.31 -46.44 -13.10
C GLU A 75 -6.93 -46.69 -12.49
N ALA A 76 -6.35 -45.73 -11.85
CA ALA A 76 -5.44 -45.79 -10.73
C ALA A 76 -4.49 -44.60 -10.70
N LYS A 77 -4.87 -43.59 -9.91
CA LYS A 77 -3.99 -42.81 -9.05
C LYS A 77 -4.73 -41.59 -8.46
N LYS A 78 -5.52 -41.86 -7.44
CA LYS A 78 -5.89 -40.87 -6.44
C LYS A 78 -4.66 -40.68 -5.55
N ALA A 79 -4.03 -39.53 -5.63
CA ALA A 79 -3.38 -38.79 -4.54
C ALA A 79 -2.63 -37.58 -5.10
N ALA A 80 -2.91 -36.41 -4.50
CA ALA A 80 -2.10 -35.22 -4.51
C ALA A 80 -2.02 -34.41 -5.83
N SER A 81 -2.96 -33.48 -6.00
CA SER A 81 -2.68 -32.06 -6.33
C SER A 81 -4.02 -31.31 -6.34
N HIS A 82 -4.24 -30.46 -5.35
CA HIS A 82 -5.29 -29.44 -5.40
C HIS A 82 -4.82 -28.30 -6.31
N ASP A 83 -4.95 -28.50 -7.62
CA ASP A 83 -5.02 -27.40 -8.57
C ASP A 83 -6.43 -26.82 -8.51
N CYS A 84 -6.52 -25.51 -8.29
CA CYS A 84 -7.78 -24.78 -8.36
C CYS A 84 -8.42 -24.93 -9.73
N ASN A 85 -9.33 -25.89 -9.87
CA ASN A 85 -10.10 -26.13 -11.08
C ASN A 85 -11.13 -25.00 -11.25
N LEU A 86 -10.83 -24.09 -12.17
CA LEU A 86 -11.76 -23.07 -12.71
C LEU A 86 -12.80 -23.65 -13.67
N ASP A 87 -12.82 -24.95 -13.90
CA ASP A 87 -13.61 -25.59 -14.97
C ASP A 87 -14.99 -26.13 -14.53
N THR A 88 -15.38 -26.01 -13.23
CA THR A 88 -16.66 -26.59 -12.78
C THR A 88 -17.84 -25.63 -12.74
N MET A 89 -17.72 -24.37 -13.18
CA MET A 89 -18.85 -23.41 -13.22
C MET A 89 -19.33 -23.00 -14.63
N ALA A 90 -18.83 -23.62 -15.68
CA ALA A 90 -19.31 -23.34 -17.04
C ALA A 90 -20.46 -24.27 -17.52
N LEU A 91 -20.98 -25.20 -16.68
CA LEU A 91 -21.89 -26.26 -17.12
C LEU A 91 -23.36 -26.10 -16.67
N HIS A 92 -23.82 -24.92 -16.29
CA HIS A 92 -25.26 -24.66 -16.14
C HIS A 92 -25.65 -23.29 -16.69
N LEU A 93 -25.58 -23.14 -18.02
CA LEU A 93 -26.36 -22.15 -18.77
C LEU A 93 -26.74 -22.74 -20.12
N ASP A 94 -28.00 -23.08 -20.19
CA ASP A 94 -28.83 -23.27 -21.38
C ASP A 94 -28.26 -24.00 -22.60
N ASN A 95 -28.58 -25.30 -22.66
CA ASN A 95 -28.77 -26.05 -23.89
C ASN A 95 -29.94 -25.49 -24.72
N ASN A 96 -29.73 -24.39 -25.46
CA ASN A 96 -30.55 -24.03 -26.62
C ASN A 96 -29.97 -22.80 -27.32
N ALA A 97 -28.82 -22.94 -27.94
CA ALA A 97 -28.40 -22.18 -29.12
C ALA A 97 -27.21 -22.90 -29.74
N SER A 98 -27.47 -23.89 -30.56
CA SER A 98 -26.47 -24.47 -31.46
C SER A 98 -26.09 -23.46 -32.54
N SER A 99 -25.11 -22.63 -32.26
CA SER A 99 -24.36 -21.88 -33.27
C SER A 99 -23.08 -22.68 -33.54
N LYS A 100 -23.08 -23.42 -34.62
CA LYS A 100 -21.92 -24.07 -35.22
C LYS A 100 -20.93 -22.99 -35.68
N TYR A 101 -20.07 -22.49 -34.80
CA TYR A 101 -18.80 -21.93 -35.23
C TYR A 101 -17.79 -23.07 -35.21
N SER A 102 -17.26 -23.42 -36.38
CA SER A 102 -16.26 -24.46 -36.54
C SER A 102 -14.96 -24.00 -35.83
N ASP A 103 -14.26 -24.92 -35.16
CA ASP A 103 -12.96 -24.67 -34.53
C ASP A 103 -11.94 -24.05 -35.50
N VAL A 104 -12.11 -24.26 -36.79
CA VAL A 104 -11.32 -23.69 -37.88
C VAL A 104 -11.52 -22.16 -38.00
N GLU A 105 -12.73 -21.62 -37.78
CA GLU A 105 -12.99 -20.17 -37.85
C GLU A 105 -12.40 -19.44 -36.63
N VAL A 106 -12.37 -20.07 -35.46
CA VAL A 106 -11.76 -19.48 -34.27
C VAL A 106 -10.23 -19.43 -34.40
N VAL A 107 -9.61 -20.50 -34.93
CA VAL A 107 -8.16 -20.55 -35.17
C VAL A 107 -7.76 -19.57 -36.27
N ALA A 108 -8.55 -19.47 -37.36
CA ALA A 108 -8.33 -18.50 -38.43
C ALA A 108 -8.46 -17.05 -37.95
N SER A 109 -9.43 -16.77 -37.06
CA SER A 109 -9.60 -15.43 -36.48
C SER A 109 -8.43 -15.03 -35.54
N ILE A 110 -7.82 -15.99 -34.86
CA ILE A 110 -6.66 -15.76 -33.99
C ILE A 110 -5.40 -15.48 -34.82
N SER A 111 -5.18 -16.26 -35.90
CA SER A 111 -4.04 -16.04 -36.80
C SER A 111 -4.09 -14.68 -37.50
N CYS A 112 -5.26 -14.26 -37.96
CA CYS A 112 -5.45 -12.93 -38.56
C CYS A 112 -5.12 -11.79 -37.55
N LEU A 113 -5.46 -11.93 -36.28
CA LEU A 113 -5.14 -10.93 -35.25
C LEU A 113 -3.64 -10.89 -34.92
N GLU A 114 -2.95 -12.03 -34.94
CA GLU A 114 -1.48 -12.11 -34.82
C GLU A 114 -0.78 -11.42 -35.98
N ASP A 115 -1.27 -11.61 -37.17
CA ASP A 115 -0.77 -10.96 -38.41
C ASP A 115 -1.02 -9.46 -38.38
N ASP A 116 -2.20 -8.99 -37.97
CA ASP A 116 -2.52 -7.56 -37.79
C ASP A 116 -1.59 -6.87 -36.80
N ILE A 117 -1.31 -7.51 -35.68
CA ILE A 117 -0.39 -6.98 -34.65
C ILE A 117 1.05 -6.94 -35.20
N SER A 118 1.49 -7.99 -35.88
CA SER A 118 2.82 -8.08 -36.48
C SER A 118 3.03 -7.03 -37.56
N GLN A 119 2.05 -6.85 -38.46
CA GLN A 119 2.05 -5.84 -39.51
C GLN A 119 2.10 -4.41 -38.92
N SER A 120 1.36 -4.16 -37.85
CA SER A 120 1.36 -2.85 -37.15
C SER A 120 2.73 -2.53 -36.57
N ILE A 121 3.43 -3.51 -36.00
CA ILE A 121 4.77 -3.36 -35.48
C ILE A 121 5.79 -3.11 -36.59
N GLU A 122 5.70 -3.79 -37.71
CA GLU A 122 6.57 -3.54 -38.89
C GLU A 122 6.37 -2.14 -39.47
N ASN A 123 5.14 -1.67 -39.57
CA ASN A 123 4.81 -0.33 -40.04
C ASN A 123 5.39 0.77 -39.15
N LEU A 124 5.51 0.54 -37.84
CA LEU A 124 6.16 1.48 -36.90
C LEU A 124 7.67 1.61 -37.11
N LYS A 125 8.32 0.54 -37.62
CA LYS A 125 9.76 0.52 -37.92
C LYS A 125 10.07 1.09 -39.30
N SER A 126 9.07 1.29 -40.13
CA SER A 126 9.25 1.84 -41.49
C SER A 126 9.53 3.34 -41.47
N GLN A 127 10.17 3.88 -42.52
CA GLN A 127 10.40 5.33 -42.71
C GLN A 127 9.12 6.09 -43.07
N GLY A 128 7.94 5.66 -42.61
CA GLY A 128 6.66 6.30 -42.89
C GLY A 128 6.49 7.67 -42.24
N SER A 129 5.51 8.44 -42.69
CA SER A 129 5.17 9.72 -42.06
C SER A 129 4.66 9.56 -40.65
N ILE A 130 4.71 10.64 -39.84
CA ILE A 130 4.14 10.64 -38.48
C ILE A 130 2.70 10.13 -38.46
N LEU A 131 1.92 10.52 -39.47
CA LEU A 131 0.53 10.06 -39.64
C LEU A 131 0.41 8.56 -39.82
N ASP A 132 1.29 7.96 -40.64
CA ASP A 132 1.26 6.50 -40.91
C ASP A 132 1.66 5.74 -39.63
N LYS A 133 2.67 6.24 -38.91
CA LYS A 133 3.07 5.70 -37.61
C LYS A 133 1.92 5.77 -36.59
N LEU A 134 1.20 6.90 -36.48
CA LEU A 134 0.04 7.03 -35.57
C LEU A 134 -1.11 6.10 -36.00
N LYS A 135 -1.38 5.94 -37.30
CA LYS A 135 -2.38 4.97 -37.83
C LYS A 135 -1.99 3.53 -37.47
N ALA A 136 -0.70 3.18 -37.52
CA ALA A 136 -0.21 1.88 -37.12
C ALA A 136 -0.39 1.63 -35.63
N VAL A 137 -0.08 2.62 -34.75
CA VAL A 137 -0.35 2.54 -33.32
C VAL A 137 -1.85 2.34 -33.06
N HIS A 138 -2.70 3.14 -33.71
CA HIS A 138 -4.16 3.05 -33.55
C HIS A 138 -4.70 1.65 -33.92
N LEU A 139 -4.24 1.06 -35.05
CA LEU A 139 -4.62 -0.31 -35.45
C LEU A 139 -4.13 -1.35 -34.44
N HIS A 140 -2.91 -1.20 -33.90
CA HIS A 140 -2.38 -2.07 -32.86
C HIS A 140 -3.24 -2.06 -31.58
N LEU A 141 -3.73 -0.88 -31.16
CA LEU A 141 -4.62 -0.78 -30.00
C LEU A 141 -5.97 -1.47 -30.26
N LEU A 142 -6.56 -1.30 -31.45
CA LEU A 142 -7.81 -1.97 -31.83
C LEU A 142 -7.65 -3.49 -31.89
N ALA A 143 -6.54 -3.98 -32.48
CA ALA A 143 -6.22 -5.41 -32.50
C ALA A 143 -6.06 -5.97 -31.08
N SER A 144 -5.38 -5.24 -30.17
CA SER A 144 -5.22 -5.60 -28.77
C SER A 144 -6.55 -5.63 -28.01
N GLU A 145 -7.47 -4.72 -28.31
CA GLU A 145 -8.83 -4.72 -27.77
C GLU A 145 -9.61 -5.96 -28.21
N ARG A 146 -9.58 -6.30 -29.51
CA ARG A 146 -10.22 -7.51 -30.05
C ARG A 146 -9.66 -8.78 -29.42
N TRP A 147 -8.33 -8.86 -29.26
CA TRP A 147 -7.67 -9.98 -28.58
C TRP A 147 -8.16 -10.20 -27.16
N ASN A 148 -8.48 -9.11 -26.44
CA ASN A 148 -8.99 -9.15 -25.07
C ASN A 148 -10.52 -9.05 -24.97
N ALA A 149 -11.26 -9.19 -26.06
CA ALA A 149 -12.71 -9.00 -26.10
C ALA A 149 -13.46 -9.90 -25.12
N SER A 150 -13.03 -11.17 -24.94
CA SER A 150 -13.62 -12.10 -23.98
C SER A 150 -13.46 -11.62 -22.52
N ARG A 151 -12.32 -11.03 -22.18
CA ARG A 151 -12.07 -10.46 -20.84
C ARG A 151 -12.89 -9.19 -20.62
N LEU A 152 -12.96 -8.33 -21.61
CA LEU A 152 -13.74 -7.09 -21.59
C LEU A 152 -15.24 -7.36 -21.40
N LYS A 153 -15.78 -8.41 -22.03
CA LYS A 153 -17.19 -8.83 -21.85
C LYS A 153 -17.53 -9.23 -20.41
N LEU A 154 -16.55 -9.67 -19.62
CA LEU A 154 -16.74 -10.05 -18.22
C LEU A 154 -16.73 -8.85 -17.27
N CYS A 155 -16.25 -7.69 -17.72
CA CYS A 155 -16.23 -6.48 -16.90
C CYS A 155 -17.63 -5.92 -16.72
N HIS A 156 -17.92 -5.42 -15.52
CA HIS A 156 -19.18 -4.74 -15.27
C HIS A 156 -19.32 -3.51 -16.16
N ARG A 157 -20.55 -3.22 -16.64
CA ARG A 157 -20.84 -2.11 -17.57
C ARG A 157 -20.26 -0.77 -17.14
N HIS A 158 -20.24 -0.50 -15.81
CA HIS A 158 -19.67 0.72 -15.24
C HIS A 158 -18.18 0.87 -15.53
N TYR A 159 -17.42 -0.23 -15.58
CA TYR A 159 -15.99 -0.25 -15.80
C TYR A 159 -15.56 -0.63 -17.22
N SER A 160 -16.51 -0.86 -18.14
CA SER A 160 -16.20 -1.31 -19.50
C SER A 160 -15.20 -0.40 -20.24
N ASP A 161 -15.42 0.91 -20.19
CA ASP A 161 -14.51 1.89 -20.81
C ASP A 161 -13.16 1.98 -20.10
N SER A 162 -13.16 1.86 -18.78
CA SER A 162 -11.95 1.86 -17.96
C SER A 162 -11.08 0.63 -18.27
N ALA A 163 -11.69 -0.55 -18.36
CA ALA A 163 -11.01 -1.79 -18.74
C ALA A 163 -10.44 -1.72 -20.15
N ARG A 164 -11.21 -1.17 -21.10
CA ARG A 164 -10.77 -0.94 -22.48
C ARG A 164 -9.57 -0.02 -22.53
N ASN A 165 -9.64 1.14 -21.89
CA ASN A 165 -8.53 2.09 -21.86
C ASN A 165 -7.27 1.52 -21.16
N LEU A 166 -7.43 0.71 -20.11
CA LEU A 166 -6.32 -0.02 -19.48
C LEU A 166 -5.64 -0.97 -20.48
N ILE A 167 -6.39 -1.70 -21.29
CA ILE A 167 -5.82 -2.56 -22.34
C ILE A 167 -5.07 -1.75 -23.39
N HIS A 168 -5.63 -0.61 -23.81
CA HIS A 168 -4.95 0.31 -24.72
C HIS A 168 -3.64 0.85 -24.12
N TYR A 169 -3.65 1.20 -22.83
CA TYR A 169 -2.44 1.64 -22.11
C TYR A 169 -1.35 0.57 -22.12
N LEU A 170 -1.72 -0.67 -21.81
CA LEU A 170 -0.77 -1.79 -21.80
C LEU A 170 -0.23 -2.10 -23.21
N ALA A 171 -1.09 -2.07 -24.20
CA ALA A 171 -0.70 -2.28 -25.60
C ALA A 171 0.25 -1.19 -26.09
N LEU A 172 -0.03 0.08 -25.78
CA LEU A 172 0.84 1.22 -26.11
C LEU A 172 2.24 1.08 -25.48
N ARG A 173 2.30 0.60 -24.22
CA ARG A 173 3.55 0.40 -23.48
C ARG A 173 4.39 -0.77 -24.00
N CYS A 174 3.83 -1.66 -24.81
CA CYS A 174 4.55 -2.77 -25.45
C CYS A 174 5.29 -2.35 -26.71
N LEU A 175 4.99 -1.17 -27.27
CA LEU A 175 5.61 -0.65 -28.50
C LEU A 175 6.88 0.15 -28.17
N ASP A 176 7.86 0.07 -29.06
CA ASP A 176 9.01 0.99 -29.08
C ASP A 176 8.60 2.27 -29.82
N LEU A 177 8.35 3.33 -29.08
CA LEU A 177 7.81 4.59 -29.60
C LEU A 177 8.77 5.76 -29.43
N GLU A 178 10.06 5.53 -29.15
CA GLU A 178 11.04 6.60 -28.88
C GLU A 178 11.11 7.60 -30.03
N GLN A 179 11.32 7.10 -31.25
CA GLN A 179 11.40 7.95 -32.45
C GLN A 179 10.07 8.69 -32.71
N LEU A 180 8.92 8.02 -32.52
CA LEU A 180 7.62 8.67 -32.67
C LEU A 180 7.36 9.74 -31.62
N LYS A 181 7.83 9.56 -30.39
CA LYS A 181 7.73 10.56 -29.33
C LYS A 181 8.57 11.80 -29.65
N GLU A 182 9.80 11.61 -30.16
CA GLU A 182 10.65 12.69 -30.62
C GLU A 182 10.00 13.47 -31.77
N ASP A 183 9.52 12.74 -32.79
CA ASP A 183 8.82 13.33 -33.95
C ASP A 183 7.58 14.14 -33.51
N LEU A 184 6.78 13.61 -32.57
CA LEU A 184 5.59 14.28 -32.03
C LEU A 184 5.94 15.49 -31.14
N SER A 185 7.02 15.42 -30.39
CA SER A 185 7.47 16.54 -29.55
C SER A 185 7.88 17.75 -30.37
N CYS A 186 8.54 17.52 -31.52
CA CYS A 186 8.90 18.57 -32.46
C CYS A 186 7.69 19.28 -33.08
N THR A 187 6.57 18.57 -33.26
CA THR A 187 5.33 19.11 -33.83
C THR A 187 4.38 19.70 -32.80
N SER A 188 4.63 19.51 -31.50
CA SER A 188 3.74 19.90 -30.39
C SER A 188 2.29 19.41 -30.54
N LEU A 189 2.06 18.36 -31.35
CA LEU A 189 0.72 17.85 -31.67
C LEU A 189 0.15 16.95 -30.58
N LEU A 190 0.96 16.07 -30.01
CA LEU A 190 0.50 15.07 -29.05
C LEU A 190 1.66 14.63 -28.15
N ASN A 191 1.44 14.57 -26.85
CA ASN A 191 2.39 13.94 -25.93
C ASN A 191 1.85 12.59 -25.47
N LEU A 192 2.42 11.51 -25.97
CA LEU A 192 1.98 10.13 -25.68
C LEU A 192 2.12 9.75 -24.19
N GLU A 193 2.92 10.46 -23.40
CA GLU A 193 3.09 10.21 -21.98
C GLU A 193 1.97 10.80 -21.12
N SER A 194 1.24 11.78 -21.65
CA SER A 194 0.19 12.49 -20.91
C SER A 194 -1.23 12.03 -21.20
N ILE A 195 -1.45 11.08 -22.13
CA ILE A 195 -2.78 10.65 -22.58
C ILE A 195 -3.32 9.40 -21.88
N ASN A 196 -2.73 9.00 -20.74
CA ASN A 196 -3.01 7.72 -20.08
C ASN A 196 -4.52 7.44 -19.86
N SER A 197 -5.31 8.46 -19.55
CA SER A 197 -6.74 8.29 -19.25
C SER A 197 -7.66 8.19 -20.47
N TYR A 198 -7.15 8.43 -21.71
CA TYR A 198 -7.99 8.43 -22.93
C TYR A 198 -7.16 8.20 -24.21
N ILE A 199 -6.42 7.13 -24.22
CA ILE A 199 -5.39 6.84 -25.23
C ILE A 199 -5.96 6.80 -26.64
N LEU A 200 -6.97 5.97 -26.90
CA LEU A 200 -7.53 5.78 -28.23
C LEU A 200 -8.16 7.08 -28.76
N ALA A 201 -8.90 7.80 -27.90
CA ALA A 201 -9.54 9.06 -28.29
C ALA A 201 -8.50 10.13 -28.65
N SER A 202 -7.42 10.24 -27.88
CA SER A 202 -6.34 11.20 -28.15
C SER A 202 -5.57 10.88 -29.44
N LEU A 203 -5.31 9.60 -29.70
CA LEU A 203 -4.68 9.17 -30.94
C LEU A 203 -5.58 9.45 -32.14
N THR A 204 -6.87 9.16 -32.04
CA THR A 204 -7.85 9.44 -33.09
C THR A 204 -7.91 10.94 -33.40
N ALA A 205 -7.94 11.79 -32.35
CA ALA A 205 -7.91 13.24 -32.54
C ALA A 205 -6.62 13.74 -33.19
N GLY A 206 -5.46 13.18 -32.78
CA GLY A 206 -4.16 13.51 -33.40
C GLY A 206 -4.11 13.11 -34.88
N ILE A 207 -4.63 11.93 -35.25
CA ILE A 207 -4.71 11.48 -36.64
C ILE A 207 -5.61 12.40 -37.46
N GLN A 208 -6.79 12.77 -36.94
CA GLN A 208 -7.71 13.67 -37.61
C GLN A 208 -7.10 15.05 -37.89
N LEU A 209 -6.39 15.62 -36.90
CA LEU A 209 -5.70 16.90 -37.09
C LEU A 209 -4.67 16.85 -38.21
N LEU A 210 -3.89 15.77 -38.32
CA LEU A 210 -2.87 15.60 -39.35
C LEU A 210 -3.49 15.31 -40.73
N ASP A 211 -4.59 14.53 -40.81
CA ASP A 211 -5.32 14.28 -42.04
C ASP A 211 -5.97 15.57 -42.58
N ASN A 212 -6.55 16.40 -41.71
CA ASN A 212 -7.13 17.70 -42.06
C ASN A 212 -6.09 18.69 -42.59
N GLN A 213 -4.87 18.71 -42.02
CA GLN A 213 -3.79 19.54 -42.54
C GLN A 213 -3.36 19.16 -43.94
N LYS A 214 -3.40 17.86 -44.30
CA LYS A 214 -3.12 17.39 -45.66
C LYS A 214 -4.26 17.70 -46.62
N SER A 215 -5.50 17.77 -46.16
CA SER A 215 -6.73 17.92 -46.95
C SER A 215 -7.14 19.37 -47.14
N SER A 216 -6.48 20.35 -46.50
CA SER A 216 -6.85 21.78 -46.53
C SER A 216 -6.70 22.45 -47.90
N SER A 217 -6.39 21.69 -48.96
CA SER A 217 -6.38 22.15 -50.33
C SER A 217 -7.69 21.94 -51.10
N LEU A 218 -8.73 21.29 -50.54
CA LEU A 218 -10.00 21.04 -51.22
C LEU A 218 -11.19 21.07 -50.22
N ASN A 219 -11.94 22.15 -50.26
CA ASN A 219 -13.30 22.42 -49.78
C ASN A 219 -14.09 21.29 -49.09
N THR A 220 -14.43 21.47 -47.76
CA THR A 220 -15.78 21.32 -47.22
C THR A 220 -15.75 21.63 -45.69
N GLN A 221 -16.24 22.81 -45.31
CA GLN A 221 -16.26 23.30 -43.90
C GLN A 221 -17.31 22.59 -43.04
N GLU A 222 -18.39 22.01 -43.60
CA GLU A 222 -19.49 21.45 -42.78
C GLU A 222 -19.20 20.04 -42.22
N SER A 223 -18.47 19.16 -42.92
CA SER A 223 -18.14 17.82 -42.41
C SER A 223 -17.08 17.83 -41.30
N ILE A 224 -16.29 18.88 -41.23
CA ILE A 224 -15.20 19.07 -40.21
C ILE A 224 -15.81 19.36 -38.82
N LEU A 225 -16.87 20.17 -38.75
CA LEU A 225 -17.52 20.57 -37.50
C LEU A 225 -18.19 19.38 -36.79
N TYR A 226 -18.88 18.50 -37.51
CA TYR A 226 -19.56 17.33 -36.92
C TYR A 226 -18.59 16.26 -36.39
N GLN A 227 -17.42 16.07 -37.01
CA GLN A 227 -16.42 15.11 -36.53
C GLN A 227 -15.59 15.65 -35.35
N GLU A 228 -15.31 16.95 -35.30
CA GLU A 228 -14.65 17.62 -34.19
C GLU A 228 -15.49 17.59 -32.91
N GLU A 229 -16.82 17.77 -33.00
CA GLU A 229 -17.72 17.71 -31.84
C GLU A 229 -17.75 16.33 -31.21
N ASN A 230 -17.78 15.24 -31.97
CA ASN A 230 -17.78 13.87 -31.46
C ASN A 230 -16.48 13.49 -30.76
N GLY A 231 -15.33 13.90 -31.30
CA GLY A 231 -14.03 13.67 -30.67
C GLY A 231 -13.88 14.40 -29.34
N ASN A 232 -14.28 15.66 -29.29
CA ASN A 232 -14.25 16.50 -28.08
C ASN A 232 -15.19 15.97 -27.00
N PHE A 233 -16.38 15.51 -27.38
CA PHE A 233 -17.37 14.92 -26.46
C PHE A 233 -16.84 13.65 -25.78
N MET A 234 -16.20 12.74 -26.56
CA MET A 234 -15.63 11.51 -26.02
C MET A 234 -14.48 11.79 -25.03
N ILE A 235 -13.61 12.73 -25.36
CA ILE A 235 -12.49 13.08 -24.46
C ILE A 235 -13.00 13.72 -23.17
N GLN A 236 -13.97 14.61 -23.24
CA GLN A 236 -14.62 15.21 -22.07
C GLN A 236 -15.34 14.16 -21.21
N ALA A 237 -16.04 13.22 -21.84
CA ALA A 237 -16.75 12.15 -21.12
C ALA A 237 -15.77 11.22 -20.39
N LEU A 238 -14.65 10.83 -21.00
CA LEU A 238 -13.63 10.00 -20.38
C LEU A 238 -12.85 10.76 -19.31
N GLY A 239 -12.55 12.05 -19.50
CA GLY A 239 -11.92 12.90 -18.49
C GLY A 239 -12.74 13.02 -17.21
N LYS A 240 -14.07 12.99 -17.29
CA LYS A 240 -14.98 12.97 -16.15
C LYS A 240 -15.08 11.61 -15.46
N LYS A 241 -14.63 10.52 -16.11
CA LYS A 241 -14.77 9.15 -15.58
C LYS A 241 -13.99 8.93 -14.28
N LEU A 242 -12.73 9.35 -14.22
CA LEU A 242 -11.93 9.26 -12.98
C LEU A 242 -12.56 10.09 -11.86
N SER A 243 -13.06 11.29 -12.17
CA SER A 243 -13.76 12.15 -11.19
C SER A 243 -15.01 11.49 -10.65
N ALA A 244 -15.83 10.88 -11.52
CA ALA A 244 -17.02 10.14 -11.13
C ALA A 244 -16.68 8.91 -10.25
N ASN A 245 -15.65 8.15 -10.63
CA ASN A 245 -15.20 7.01 -9.82
C ASN A 245 -14.61 7.43 -8.47
N LYS A 246 -13.94 8.60 -8.41
CA LYS A 246 -13.46 9.21 -7.17
C LYS A 246 -14.62 9.55 -6.24
N GLU A 247 -15.65 10.21 -6.76
CA GLU A 247 -16.83 10.59 -5.99
C GLU A 247 -17.63 9.36 -5.53
N LEU A 248 -17.74 8.35 -6.40
CA LEU A 248 -18.43 7.09 -6.07
C LEU A 248 -17.74 6.33 -4.92
N LEU A 249 -16.39 6.33 -4.87
CA LEU A 249 -15.62 5.63 -3.85
C LEU A 249 -15.45 6.44 -2.56
N LEU A 250 -15.02 7.71 -2.69
CA LEU A 250 -14.59 8.55 -1.56
C LEU A 250 -15.65 9.53 -1.11
N GLY A 251 -16.79 9.59 -1.80
CA GLY A 251 -17.84 10.58 -1.59
C GLY A 251 -17.55 11.93 -2.23
N PRO A 252 -18.49 12.89 -2.12
CA PRO A 252 -18.31 14.23 -2.64
C PRO A 252 -17.22 14.98 -1.86
N LEU A 253 -16.45 15.80 -2.56
CA LEU A 253 -15.50 16.73 -1.94
C LEU A 253 -16.28 17.85 -1.22
N ARG A 254 -15.78 18.27 -0.07
CA ARG A 254 -16.29 19.46 0.63
C ARG A 254 -16.00 20.72 -0.18
N HIS A 255 -16.81 21.72 0.02
CA HIS A 255 -16.61 23.04 -0.62
C HIS A 255 -15.18 23.55 -0.31
N ASN A 256 -14.45 23.96 -1.34
CA ASN A 256 -13.05 24.39 -1.26
C ASN A 256 -11.98 23.29 -1.03
N GLN A 257 -12.32 22.00 -1.10
CA GLN A 257 -11.29 20.95 -1.07
C GLN A 257 -10.99 20.41 -2.47
N THR A 258 -9.71 20.16 -2.75
CA THR A 258 -9.25 19.56 -4.01
C THR A 258 -9.06 18.06 -3.91
N ASN A 259 -8.75 17.57 -2.70
CA ASN A 259 -8.48 16.15 -2.41
C ASN A 259 -9.08 15.73 -1.09
N HIS A 260 -9.34 14.44 -0.97
CA HIS A 260 -9.71 13.83 0.31
C HIS A 260 -8.49 13.69 1.23
N ILE A 261 -8.71 13.89 2.52
CA ILE A 261 -7.75 13.63 3.57
C ILE A 261 -8.30 12.50 4.44
N MET A 262 -7.54 11.41 4.54
CA MET A 262 -7.86 10.26 5.35
C MET A 262 -6.99 10.25 6.61
N VAL A 263 -7.57 9.95 7.76
CA VAL A 263 -6.85 9.87 9.03
C VAL A 263 -7.09 8.54 9.71
N THR A 264 -6.03 7.87 10.12
CA THR A 264 -6.13 6.65 10.93
C THR A 264 -6.44 7.01 12.39
N VAL A 265 -7.49 6.39 12.95
CA VAL A 265 -7.93 6.60 14.33
C VAL A 265 -7.85 5.28 15.10
N GLY A 266 -7.46 5.34 16.37
CA GLY A 266 -7.41 4.20 17.29
C GLY A 266 -8.40 4.36 18.44
N GLN A 267 -8.43 3.35 19.32
CA GLN A 267 -9.30 3.31 20.51
C GLN A 267 -9.11 4.52 21.45
N GLU A 268 -7.89 5.05 21.48
CA GLU A 268 -7.47 6.15 22.34
C GLU A 268 -8.06 7.51 21.95
N ALA A 269 -8.51 7.67 20.70
CA ALA A 269 -9.03 8.95 20.21
C ALA A 269 -10.36 9.32 20.86
N SER A 270 -10.40 10.48 21.49
CA SER A 270 -11.62 11.03 22.06
C SER A 270 -12.56 11.59 21.00
N GLU A 271 -13.83 11.80 21.35
CA GLU A 271 -14.81 12.43 20.47
C GLU A 271 -14.42 13.88 20.11
N SER A 272 -13.82 14.61 21.08
CA SER A 272 -13.28 15.96 20.82
C SER A 272 -12.13 15.92 19.80
N GLU A 273 -11.18 14.99 19.93
CA GLU A 273 -10.07 14.85 18.97
C GLU A 273 -10.57 14.51 17.57
N ILE A 274 -11.55 13.61 17.44
CA ILE A 274 -12.19 13.29 16.15
C ILE A 274 -12.86 14.54 15.56
N SER A 275 -13.59 15.30 16.37
CA SER A 275 -14.22 16.56 15.94
C SER A 275 -13.17 17.57 15.43
N ASP A 276 -12.04 17.69 16.10
CA ASP A 276 -10.96 18.60 15.69
C ASP A 276 -10.27 18.14 14.40
N ILE A 277 -10.09 16.81 14.21
CA ILE A 277 -9.59 16.21 12.97
C ILE A 277 -10.54 16.52 11.79
N LEU A 278 -11.86 16.41 11.99
CA LEU A 278 -12.85 16.71 10.94
C LEU A 278 -12.88 18.21 10.60
N LYS A 279 -12.79 19.09 11.60
CA LYS A 279 -12.71 20.56 11.39
C LYS A 279 -11.45 20.96 10.67
N ALA A 280 -10.32 20.27 10.92
CA ALA A 280 -9.05 20.53 10.27
C ALA A 280 -9.03 20.15 8.78
N GLY A 281 -10.02 19.39 8.28
CA GLY A 281 -10.18 19.07 6.86
C GLY A 281 -10.23 17.57 6.53
N ALA A 282 -10.15 16.66 7.50
CA ALA A 282 -10.30 15.23 7.22
C ALA A 282 -11.72 14.91 6.76
N SER A 283 -11.86 14.12 5.70
CA SER A 283 -13.13 13.66 5.14
C SER A 283 -13.35 12.16 5.26
N ILE A 284 -12.30 11.41 5.61
CA ILE A 284 -12.32 9.95 5.73
C ILE A 284 -11.60 9.54 7.01
N ILE A 285 -12.23 8.68 7.80
CA ILE A 285 -11.61 8.05 8.97
C ILE A 285 -11.28 6.60 8.63
N ARG A 286 -10.04 6.21 8.89
CA ARG A 286 -9.55 4.85 8.69
C ARG A 286 -9.44 4.09 10.03
N ILE A 287 -10.00 2.88 10.06
CA ILE A 287 -9.90 1.93 11.18
C ILE A 287 -9.11 0.71 10.70
N ASN A 288 -8.06 0.34 11.44
CA ASN A 288 -7.24 -0.82 11.10
C ASN A 288 -7.68 -2.05 11.89
N CYS A 289 -8.32 -3.01 11.24
CA CYS A 289 -8.83 -4.25 11.85
C CYS A 289 -7.73 -5.22 12.30
N ALA A 290 -6.45 -4.96 11.99
CA ALA A 290 -5.35 -5.68 12.61
C ALA A 290 -5.27 -5.47 14.13
N HIS A 291 -5.93 -4.44 14.66
CA HIS A 291 -5.98 -4.07 16.07
C HIS A 291 -7.42 -3.92 16.55
N GLY A 292 -7.64 -4.28 17.81
CA GLY A 292 -8.96 -4.19 18.43
C GLY A 292 -9.89 -5.36 18.06
N ASN A 293 -11.17 -5.14 18.28
CA ASN A 293 -12.26 -6.10 18.05
C ASN A 293 -13.55 -5.33 17.67
N PRO A 294 -14.64 -6.03 17.28
CA PRO A 294 -15.89 -5.37 16.89
C PRO A 294 -16.46 -4.38 17.90
N SER A 295 -16.33 -4.62 19.20
CA SER A 295 -16.82 -3.70 20.25
C SER A 295 -16.04 -2.38 20.24
N ILE A 296 -14.72 -2.46 20.10
CA ILE A 296 -13.85 -1.26 20.02
C ILE A 296 -14.14 -0.48 18.74
N TRP A 297 -14.28 -1.19 17.60
CA TRP A 297 -14.58 -0.55 16.31
C TRP A 297 -15.95 0.12 16.31
N SER A 298 -16.97 -0.52 16.91
CA SER A 298 -18.30 0.07 17.08
C SER A 298 -18.25 1.39 17.84
N GLU A 299 -17.44 1.46 18.91
CA GLU A 299 -17.31 2.68 19.69
C GLU A 299 -16.58 3.80 18.91
N ILE A 300 -15.53 3.46 18.15
CA ILE A 300 -14.87 4.43 17.26
C ILE A 300 -15.87 4.95 16.21
N ILE A 301 -16.61 4.05 15.55
CA ILE A 301 -17.61 4.39 14.55
C ILE A 301 -18.69 5.30 15.14
N ARG A 302 -19.18 4.98 16.35
CA ARG A 302 -20.15 5.82 17.06
C ARG A 302 -19.63 7.24 17.25
N ARG A 303 -18.41 7.39 17.79
CA ARG A 303 -17.76 8.70 17.98
C ARG A 303 -17.62 9.48 16.67
N VAL A 304 -17.19 8.81 15.59
CA VAL A 304 -17.06 9.42 14.26
C VAL A 304 -18.42 9.91 13.76
N LYS A 305 -19.45 9.06 13.81
CA LYS A 305 -20.81 9.42 13.36
C LYS A 305 -21.39 10.56 14.19
N THR A 306 -21.25 10.52 15.52
CA THR A 306 -21.69 11.62 16.40
C THR A 306 -21.00 12.93 16.05
N SER A 307 -19.66 12.94 15.94
CA SER A 307 -18.89 14.13 15.57
C SER A 307 -19.26 14.66 14.18
N SER A 308 -19.44 13.78 13.20
CA SER A 308 -19.85 14.13 11.84
C SER A 308 -21.22 14.79 11.81
N GLN A 309 -22.19 14.24 12.56
CA GLN A 309 -23.56 14.80 12.67
C GLN A 309 -23.57 16.15 13.39
N MET A 310 -22.86 16.26 14.51
CA MET A 310 -22.78 17.51 15.29
C MET A 310 -22.15 18.67 14.51
N LEU A 311 -21.23 18.35 13.58
CA LEU A 311 -20.53 19.33 12.77
C LEU A 311 -21.18 19.57 11.41
N GLU A 312 -22.22 18.80 11.06
CA GLU A 312 -22.82 18.75 9.73
C GLU A 312 -21.78 18.51 8.62
N MET A 313 -20.74 17.76 8.95
CA MET A 313 -19.61 17.45 8.06
C MET A 313 -19.63 15.98 7.69
N PRO A 314 -20.02 15.59 6.45
CA PRO A 314 -19.98 14.19 6.01
C PRO A 314 -18.59 13.59 6.17
N CYS A 315 -18.53 12.39 6.75
CA CYS A 315 -17.30 11.65 6.94
C CYS A 315 -17.50 10.18 6.59
N GLN A 316 -16.67 9.66 5.71
CA GLN A 316 -16.69 8.25 5.34
C GLN A 316 -15.75 7.42 6.23
N ILE A 317 -16.05 6.14 6.34
CA ILE A 317 -15.31 5.19 7.16
C ILE A 317 -14.70 4.10 6.25
N LEU A 318 -13.38 4.02 6.24
CA LEU A 318 -12.65 2.92 5.64
C LEU A 318 -12.18 1.97 6.75
N MET A 319 -12.48 0.68 6.60
CA MET A 319 -11.97 -0.36 7.50
C MET A 319 -11.02 -1.28 6.75
N ASP A 320 -9.74 -1.33 7.18
CA ASP A 320 -8.72 -2.18 6.60
C ASP A 320 -8.73 -3.56 7.25
N LEU A 321 -8.93 -4.62 6.47
CA LEU A 321 -8.72 -6.00 6.92
C LEU A 321 -7.24 -6.25 7.22
N ALA A 322 -6.98 -7.14 8.18
CA ALA A 322 -5.62 -7.42 8.66
C ALA A 322 -4.72 -8.02 7.57
N GLY A 323 -5.28 -8.90 6.73
CA GLY A 323 -4.57 -9.65 5.72
C GLY A 323 -3.60 -10.69 6.30
N PRO A 324 -2.95 -11.47 5.44
CA PRO A 324 -2.06 -12.56 5.84
C PRO A 324 -0.65 -12.06 6.20
N LYS A 325 -0.53 -11.05 7.06
CA LYS A 325 0.77 -10.51 7.46
C LYS A 325 1.51 -11.44 8.41
N LEU A 326 2.70 -11.88 8.01
CA LEU A 326 3.59 -12.66 8.88
C LEU A 326 4.09 -11.78 10.03
N ARG A 327 4.08 -12.34 11.25
CA ARG A 327 4.50 -11.63 12.47
C ARG A 327 5.27 -12.54 13.40
N THR A 328 6.17 -11.91 14.18
CA THR A 328 6.82 -12.58 15.32
C THR A 328 5.77 -12.94 16.36
N GLY A 329 5.88 -14.13 16.91
CA GLY A 329 5.03 -14.59 18.02
C GLY A 329 5.27 -13.83 19.31
N ASN A 330 4.50 -14.19 20.32
CA ASN A 330 4.64 -13.56 21.63
C ASN A 330 5.94 -14.01 22.33
N LEU A 331 6.70 -13.05 22.77
CA LEU A 331 7.84 -13.29 23.66
C LEU A 331 7.35 -13.41 25.11
N LYS A 332 8.08 -14.17 25.95
CA LYS A 332 7.75 -14.25 27.38
C LYS A 332 7.70 -12.83 27.98
N PRO A 333 6.64 -12.48 28.74
CA PRO A 333 6.53 -11.16 29.37
C PRO A 333 7.78 -10.82 30.17
N GLY A 334 8.24 -9.60 30.07
CA GLY A 334 9.32 -9.09 30.90
C GLY A 334 8.88 -8.94 32.36
N PRO A 335 9.79 -8.55 33.29
CA PRO A 335 9.45 -8.31 34.67
C PRO A 335 8.43 -7.17 34.80
N CYS A 336 7.51 -7.27 35.77
CA CYS A 336 6.53 -6.22 36.07
C CYS A 336 7.21 -5.05 36.78
N ILE A 337 7.95 -4.23 36.06
CA ILE A 337 8.76 -3.12 36.62
C ILE A 337 8.53 -1.84 35.81
N ILE A 338 8.25 -0.74 36.52
CA ILE A 338 8.20 0.59 35.92
C ILE A 338 9.45 1.40 36.31
N LYS A 339 10.06 2.05 35.31
CA LYS A 339 11.23 2.91 35.54
C LYS A 339 10.80 4.36 35.70
N ILE A 340 11.10 4.96 36.83
CA ILE A 340 10.91 6.38 37.12
C ILE A 340 12.27 7.07 36.94
N SER A 341 12.37 8.07 36.04
CA SER A 341 13.66 8.69 35.72
C SER A 341 13.56 10.21 35.61
N PRO A 342 14.08 10.99 36.58
CA PRO A 342 14.04 12.45 36.54
C PRO A 342 14.85 13.01 35.36
N LYS A 343 14.46 14.18 34.86
CA LYS A 343 15.20 14.88 33.82
C LYS A 343 16.47 15.48 34.41
N LYS A 344 17.61 15.24 33.74
CA LYS A 344 18.93 15.67 34.19
C LYS A 344 19.59 16.55 33.11
N ASN A 345 20.45 17.47 33.57
CA ASN A 345 21.33 18.23 32.70
C ASN A 345 22.51 17.36 32.19
N ALA A 346 23.35 17.92 31.32
CA ALA A 346 24.53 17.25 30.78
C ALA A 346 25.54 16.81 31.89
N THR A 347 25.54 17.47 33.04
CA THR A 347 26.40 17.15 34.18
C THR A 347 25.79 16.11 35.14
N GLY A 348 24.56 15.62 34.85
CA GLY A 348 23.88 14.61 35.67
C GLY A 348 23.04 15.18 36.83
N ASN A 349 23.00 16.49 37.01
CA ASN A 349 22.17 17.12 38.01
C ASN A 349 20.69 17.11 37.62
N VAL A 350 19.79 16.90 38.57
CA VAL A 350 18.35 16.87 38.33
C VAL A 350 17.83 18.28 38.04
N ILE A 351 17.27 18.50 36.85
CA ILE A 351 16.61 19.76 36.48
C ILE A 351 15.15 19.71 36.91
N LEU A 352 14.47 18.58 36.61
CA LEU A 352 13.07 18.34 36.95
C LEU A 352 12.92 16.95 37.57
N PRO A 353 12.30 16.84 38.77
CA PRO A 353 11.94 15.55 39.34
C PRO A 353 10.89 14.88 38.45
N SER A 354 10.91 13.53 38.38
CA SER A 354 9.84 12.77 37.75
C SER A 354 8.55 12.96 38.52
N GLN A 355 7.45 13.17 37.76
CA GLN A 355 6.11 13.21 38.30
C GLN A 355 5.47 11.81 38.23
N VAL A 356 5.02 11.33 39.40
CA VAL A 356 4.43 10.02 39.58
C VAL A 356 3.00 10.18 40.06
N TRP A 357 2.05 9.60 39.30
CA TRP A 357 0.67 9.52 39.74
C TRP A 357 0.49 8.37 40.70
N LEU A 358 -0.16 8.64 41.85
CA LEU A 358 -0.51 7.66 42.88
C LEU A 358 -2.04 7.68 43.05
N SER A 359 -2.72 6.55 42.88
CA SER A 359 -4.16 6.42 43.15
C SER A 359 -4.51 4.97 43.43
N HIS A 360 -5.71 4.73 43.96
CA HIS A 360 -6.31 3.40 43.90
C HIS A 360 -6.81 3.10 42.50
N LYS A 361 -6.87 1.83 42.11
CA LYS A 361 -7.31 1.40 40.75
C LYS A 361 -8.70 1.93 40.42
N ASP A 362 -9.63 1.91 41.38
CA ASP A 362 -11.00 2.38 41.21
C ASP A 362 -11.11 3.89 41.01
N ALA A 363 -10.10 4.66 41.40
CA ALA A 363 -10.06 6.12 41.22
C ALA A 363 -9.80 6.53 39.75
N GLY A 364 -9.45 5.58 38.90
CA GLY A 364 -9.22 5.81 37.50
C GLY A 364 -7.84 6.36 37.11
N PRO A 365 -7.62 6.65 35.82
CA PRO A 365 -6.38 7.20 35.29
C PRO A 365 -6.16 8.67 35.75
N PRO A 366 -4.94 9.22 35.59
CA PRO A 366 -4.69 10.64 35.82
C PRO A 366 -5.55 11.50 34.88
N PRO A 367 -5.96 12.72 35.30
CA PRO A 367 -6.66 13.66 34.44
C PRO A 367 -5.91 13.94 33.13
N SER A 368 -6.63 14.16 32.03
CA SER A 368 -6.06 14.33 30.67
C SER A 368 -5.04 15.49 30.56
N HIS A 369 -5.19 16.54 31.36
CA HIS A 369 -4.24 17.65 31.41
C HIS A 369 -2.96 17.35 32.18
N LEU A 370 -2.86 16.20 32.87
CA LEU A 370 -1.67 15.73 33.56
C LEU A 370 -0.99 14.64 32.70
N SER A 371 0.30 14.80 32.49
CA SER A 371 1.15 13.80 31.82
C SER A 371 2.22 13.33 32.78
N PRO A 372 1.89 12.48 33.79
CA PRO A 372 2.88 11.96 34.72
C PRO A 372 3.86 11.03 34.00
N ASP A 373 5.12 11.01 34.47
CA ASP A 373 6.15 10.12 33.93
C ASP A 373 5.91 8.64 34.33
N ALA A 374 5.11 8.39 35.36
CA ALA A 374 4.71 7.04 35.78
C ALA A 374 3.37 7.07 36.52
N VAL A 375 2.63 5.96 36.44
CA VAL A 375 1.38 5.71 37.16
C VAL A 375 1.61 4.50 38.06
N LEU A 376 1.35 4.64 39.38
CA LEU A 376 1.41 3.57 40.35
C LEU A 376 0.07 3.44 41.05
N PHE A 377 -0.50 2.26 41.04
CA PHE A 377 -1.71 1.94 41.77
C PHE A 377 -1.34 1.38 43.15
N ILE A 378 -2.10 1.80 44.13
CA ILE A 378 -1.89 1.46 45.57
C ILE A 378 -3.08 0.63 46.03
N ASP A 379 -2.81 -0.46 46.73
CA ASP A 379 -3.81 -1.43 47.22
C ASP A 379 -4.70 -0.90 48.34
N ASP A 380 -4.21 0.06 49.15
CA ASP A 380 -4.88 0.53 50.39
C ASP A 380 -5.50 1.93 50.21
N LYS A 381 -6.85 1.97 50.11
CA LYS A 381 -7.64 3.22 50.06
C LYS A 381 -7.48 4.05 51.31
N LYS A 382 -7.35 3.40 52.49
CA LYS A 382 -7.18 4.10 53.79
C LYS A 382 -5.84 4.80 53.84
N PHE A 383 -4.77 4.13 53.42
CA PHE A 383 -3.45 4.75 53.29
C PHE A 383 -3.48 6.00 52.41
N LEU A 384 -4.16 5.94 51.26
CA LEU A 384 -4.30 7.07 50.36
C LEU A 384 -5.12 8.21 50.98
N SER A 385 -6.19 7.92 51.72
CA SER A 385 -7.03 8.95 52.35
C SER A 385 -6.28 9.74 53.46
N GLU A 386 -5.26 9.14 54.07
CA GLU A 386 -4.41 9.76 55.09
C GLU A 386 -3.22 10.56 54.53
N LEU A 387 -2.99 10.49 53.18
CA LEU A 387 -1.91 11.25 52.56
C LEU A 387 -2.27 12.74 52.45
N GLN A 388 -1.25 13.58 52.56
CA GLN A 388 -1.36 15.03 52.41
C GLN A 388 -0.18 15.56 51.58
N VAL A 389 -0.38 16.70 50.94
CA VAL A 389 0.68 17.42 50.23
C VAL A 389 1.85 17.69 51.19
N GLY A 390 3.07 17.43 50.74
CA GLY A 390 4.29 17.55 51.55
C GLY A 390 4.73 16.25 52.22
N HIS A 391 3.86 15.22 52.34
CA HIS A 391 4.27 13.91 52.86
C HIS A 391 5.35 13.28 51.99
N ILE A 392 6.26 12.54 52.63
CA ILE A 392 7.33 11.79 51.97
C ILE A 392 7.10 10.31 52.20
N LEU A 393 7.02 9.57 51.08
CA LEU A 393 6.94 8.12 51.05
C LEU A 393 8.35 7.55 50.81
N LYS A 394 8.78 6.60 51.62
CA LYS A 394 10.04 5.87 51.46
C LYS A 394 9.75 4.48 50.97
N PHE A 395 10.58 3.98 50.05
CA PHE A 395 10.50 2.61 49.55
C PHE A 395 11.88 2.09 49.14
N SER A 396 11.99 0.78 48.99
CA SER A 396 13.14 0.12 48.42
C SER A 396 12.80 -0.21 46.93
N ASP A 397 13.61 0.25 45.99
CA ASP A 397 13.38 -0.09 44.57
C ASP A 397 13.77 -1.55 44.29
N ALA A 398 13.38 -2.10 43.10
CA ALA A 398 13.67 -3.49 42.69
C ALA A 398 15.17 -3.87 42.75
N ARG A 399 16.06 -2.90 42.88
CA ARG A 399 17.52 -3.08 43.01
C ARG A 399 17.97 -2.96 44.49
N GLY A 400 17.05 -2.91 45.46
CA GLY A 400 17.35 -2.73 46.86
C GLY A 400 17.76 -1.28 47.27
N LYS A 401 17.69 -0.32 46.32
CA LYS A 401 18.11 1.07 46.63
C LYS A 401 16.97 1.86 47.27
N LYS A 402 17.25 2.52 48.43
CA LYS A 402 16.28 3.38 49.11
C LYS A 402 15.93 4.60 48.28
N ARG A 403 14.63 4.85 48.10
CA ARG A 403 14.04 5.91 47.29
C ARG A 403 12.97 6.65 48.06
N MET A 404 12.62 7.84 47.58
CA MET A 404 11.58 8.67 48.19
C MET A 404 10.70 9.29 47.09
N LEU A 405 9.39 9.37 47.39
CA LEU A 405 8.40 10.16 46.68
C LEU A 405 7.91 11.27 47.59
N LYS A 406 7.90 12.51 47.13
CA LYS A 406 7.35 13.66 47.85
C LYS A 406 6.00 14.02 47.22
N ILE A 407 4.91 13.98 47.98
CA ILE A 407 3.59 14.38 47.53
C ILE A 407 3.59 15.88 47.21
N SER A 408 3.31 16.25 45.99
CA SER A 408 3.31 17.65 45.53
C SER A 408 1.92 18.22 45.28
N ARG A 409 0.98 17.40 44.83
CA ARG A 409 -0.42 17.80 44.51
C ARG A 409 -1.40 16.68 44.86
N GLN A 410 -2.65 17.07 45.20
CA GLN A 410 -3.76 16.18 45.53
C GLN A 410 -4.95 16.52 44.60
N PHE A 411 -5.66 15.48 44.18
CA PHE A 411 -6.84 15.58 43.32
C PHE A 411 -7.97 14.74 43.90
N HIS A 412 -9.19 15.28 43.92
CA HIS A 412 -10.37 14.59 44.42
C HIS A 412 -11.29 14.26 43.27
N PHE A 413 -11.78 13.04 43.21
CA PHE A 413 -12.74 12.53 42.23
C PHE A 413 -13.91 11.88 42.97
N PHE A 414 -15.03 11.66 42.30
CA PHE A 414 -16.14 10.89 42.87
C PHE A 414 -15.74 9.46 43.24
N SER A 415 -14.78 8.87 42.54
CA SER A 415 -14.28 7.50 42.74
C SER A 415 -13.11 7.39 43.72
N GLY A 416 -12.59 8.49 44.25
CA GLY A 416 -11.49 8.48 45.23
C GLY A 416 -10.52 9.66 45.08
N THR A 417 -9.37 9.53 45.74
CA THR A 417 -8.32 10.55 45.75
C THR A 417 -7.10 10.08 44.95
N GLY A 418 -6.54 10.96 44.12
CA GLY A 418 -5.28 10.77 43.43
C GLY A 418 -4.24 11.82 43.83
N PHE A 419 -2.96 11.46 43.70
CA PHE A 419 -1.85 12.33 44.08
C PHE A 419 -0.79 12.39 42.96
N VAL A 420 -0.17 13.55 42.82
CA VAL A 420 1.08 13.67 42.07
C VAL A 420 2.23 13.71 43.10
N ALA A 421 3.18 12.80 42.94
CA ALA A 421 4.38 12.74 43.75
C ALA A 421 5.63 12.96 42.88
N GLU A 422 6.66 13.57 43.49
CA GLU A 422 7.93 13.88 42.85
C GLU A 422 9.02 12.89 43.27
N CYS A 423 9.74 12.35 42.29
CA CYS A 423 10.89 11.49 42.47
C CYS A 423 12.16 12.13 41.89
N SER A 424 13.11 12.50 42.77
CA SER A 424 14.37 13.15 42.36
C SER A 424 15.49 12.17 42.02
N ARG A 425 15.27 10.86 42.14
CA ARG A 425 16.27 9.83 41.83
C ARG A 425 15.66 8.73 40.94
N THR A 426 16.43 8.22 40.00
CA THR A 426 15.97 7.07 39.18
C THR A 426 15.62 5.90 40.10
N ALA A 427 14.39 5.39 39.96
CA ALA A 427 13.85 4.27 40.71
C ALA A 427 13.28 3.22 39.73
N TYR A 428 13.24 1.96 40.17
CA TYR A 428 12.58 0.85 39.48
C TYR A 428 11.57 0.26 40.45
N VAL A 429 10.29 0.43 40.15
CA VAL A 429 9.19 0.02 41.05
C VAL A 429 8.52 -1.21 40.44
N GLN A 430 8.32 -2.23 41.26
CA GLN A 430 7.63 -3.48 40.90
C GLN A 430 6.35 -3.66 41.72
N SER A 431 5.45 -4.53 41.27
CA SER A 431 4.31 -4.95 42.10
C SER A 431 4.80 -5.54 43.43
N GLY A 432 4.12 -5.22 44.51
CA GLY A 432 4.55 -5.60 45.87
C GLY A 432 5.57 -4.64 46.51
N THR A 433 6.00 -3.56 45.83
CA THR A 433 6.86 -2.55 46.46
C THR A 433 6.10 -1.84 47.59
N GLU A 434 6.63 -1.91 48.80
CA GLU A 434 6.03 -1.29 49.97
C GLU A 434 6.39 0.21 50.07
N LEU A 435 5.37 1.03 50.29
CA LEU A 435 5.48 2.47 50.49
C LEU A 435 5.26 2.80 51.96
N HIS A 436 6.28 3.37 52.64
CA HIS A 436 6.24 3.74 54.03
C HIS A 436 6.21 5.26 54.18
N ARG A 437 5.23 5.80 54.88
CA ARG A 437 5.18 7.23 55.20
C ARG A 437 6.29 7.60 56.22
N LYS A 438 7.06 8.64 55.93
CA LYS A 438 8.07 9.17 56.87
C LYS A 438 7.38 9.91 58.01
N GLY A 439 7.40 9.37 59.26
CA GLY A 439 6.87 10.00 60.45
C GLY A 439 7.79 9.80 61.70
N LYS A 440 7.73 10.69 62.68
CA LYS A 440 8.61 10.65 63.88
C LYS A 440 8.06 9.82 65.02
N LYS A 441 6.74 9.48 65.08
CA LYS A 441 6.15 8.88 66.32
C LYS A 441 5.10 7.79 66.13
N ILE A 442 4.56 7.57 64.91
CA ILE A 442 3.52 6.55 64.64
C ILE A 442 3.95 5.69 63.50
N ARG A 443 3.98 4.36 63.68
CA ARG A 443 4.16 3.40 62.62
C ARG A 443 2.82 3.33 61.82
N PHE A 444 2.77 4.03 60.72
CA PHE A 444 1.68 3.86 59.76
C PHE A 444 1.84 2.52 59.04
N PRO A 445 0.75 1.81 58.76
CA PRO A 445 0.82 0.61 57.91
C PRO A 445 1.47 0.97 56.57
N ALA A 446 2.24 0.06 56.03
CA ALA A 446 2.76 0.18 54.65
C ALA A 446 1.68 -0.18 53.66
N ALA A 447 1.59 0.53 52.56
CA ALA A 447 0.76 0.17 51.43
C ALA A 447 1.61 -0.40 50.28
N GLN A 448 1.08 -1.29 49.50
CA GLN A 448 1.80 -1.93 48.40
C GLN A 448 1.40 -1.33 47.06
N VAL A 449 2.38 -1.25 46.15
CA VAL A 449 2.15 -0.95 44.73
C VAL A 449 1.63 -2.21 44.04
N VAL A 450 0.53 -2.09 43.33
CA VAL A 450 -0.12 -3.19 42.61
C VAL A 450 -0.25 -2.89 41.13
N ASP A 451 -0.54 -3.92 40.35
CA ASP A 451 -0.85 -3.81 38.88
C ASP A 451 0.23 -3.07 38.06
N VAL A 452 1.51 -3.25 38.43
CA VAL A 452 2.60 -2.75 37.58
C VAL A 452 2.65 -3.56 36.26
N PRO A 453 2.52 -2.92 35.12
CA PRO A 453 2.52 -3.65 33.84
C PRO A 453 3.90 -4.29 33.59
N ALA A 454 3.90 -5.47 32.98
CA ALA A 454 5.12 -6.10 32.53
C ALA A 454 5.82 -5.25 31.48
N VAL A 455 7.13 -5.18 31.53
CA VAL A 455 7.93 -4.55 30.48
C VAL A 455 7.73 -5.33 29.21
N GLU A 456 7.42 -4.64 28.10
CA GLU A 456 7.32 -5.30 26.79
C GLU A 456 8.61 -6.04 26.47
N PRO A 457 8.55 -7.36 26.23
CA PRO A 457 9.74 -8.14 25.97
C PRO A 457 10.32 -7.82 24.59
N PHE A 458 11.62 -7.84 24.48
CA PHE A 458 12.30 -7.72 23.19
C PHE A 458 13.62 -8.49 23.21
N ILE A 459 14.00 -8.97 22.04
CA ILE A 459 15.34 -9.50 21.78
C ILE A 459 16.15 -8.38 21.13
N ARG A 460 17.42 -8.23 21.52
CA ARG A 460 18.32 -7.26 20.89
C ARG A 460 19.25 -7.96 19.93
N LEU A 461 19.07 -7.72 18.64
CA LEU A 461 19.84 -8.34 17.56
C LEU A 461 20.89 -7.38 17.02
N ARG A 462 22.09 -7.93 16.77
CA ARG A 462 23.24 -7.25 16.17
C ARG A 462 23.63 -7.95 14.87
N VAL A 463 24.39 -7.28 14.04
CA VAL A 463 24.97 -7.90 12.83
C VAL A 463 25.86 -9.06 13.25
N GLY A 464 25.69 -10.21 12.61
CA GLY A 464 26.38 -11.47 12.91
C GLY A 464 25.66 -12.39 13.89
N ASP A 465 24.64 -11.92 14.62
CA ASP A 465 23.85 -12.78 15.51
C ASP A 465 23.07 -13.82 14.71
N LEU A 466 22.84 -14.99 15.32
CA LEU A 466 21.95 -16.02 14.81
C LEU A 466 20.57 -15.90 15.47
N LEU A 467 19.53 -15.94 14.63
CA LEU A 467 18.14 -15.93 15.05
C LEU A 467 17.45 -17.20 14.55
N THR A 468 16.92 -18.00 15.46
CA THR A 468 16.07 -19.15 15.12
C THR A 468 14.62 -18.76 15.20
N ILE A 469 13.85 -19.02 14.14
CA ILE A 469 12.39 -18.86 14.09
C ILE A 469 11.81 -20.26 14.20
N SER A 470 10.97 -20.51 15.21
CA SER A 470 10.30 -21.80 15.43
C SER A 470 8.82 -21.70 15.12
N ARG A 471 8.21 -22.79 14.65
CA ARG A 471 6.80 -22.88 14.36
C ARG A 471 5.93 -22.93 15.64
N ASP A 472 6.36 -23.68 16.63
CA ASP A 472 5.62 -23.93 17.87
C ASP A 472 6.21 -23.19 19.07
N SER A 473 5.31 -22.69 19.93
CA SER A 473 5.67 -22.09 21.23
C SER A 473 6.05 -23.11 22.30
N SER A 474 5.96 -24.41 22.02
CA SER A 474 6.18 -25.50 22.98
C SER A 474 7.67 -25.79 23.29
N CYS A 475 8.63 -25.14 22.61
CA CYS A 475 10.02 -25.19 23.02
C CYS A 475 10.23 -24.31 24.26
N GLU A 476 9.79 -24.82 25.43
CA GLU A 476 10.22 -24.30 26.71
C GLU A 476 11.75 -24.37 26.75
N GLN A 477 12.39 -23.21 26.90
CA GLN A 477 13.80 -23.19 27.23
C GLN A 477 13.91 -23.83 28.63
N ASP A 478 14.53 -25.00 28.70
CA ASP A 478 14.99 -25.56 29.96
C ASP A 478 15.81 -24.48 30.69
N GLU A 479 15.32 -24.02 31.82
CA GLU A 479 15.95 -22.98 32.65
C GLU A 479 17.28 -23.43 33.22
N SER A 480 17.72 -24.66 32.96
CA SER A 480 18.92 -25.29 33.58
C SER A 480 20.20 -25.23 32.73
N SER A 481 20.18 -24.72 31.49
CA SER A 481 21.40 -24.58 30.70
C SER A 481 21.81 -23.11 30.57
N GLU A 482 22.99 -22.79 31.09
CA GLU A 482 23.66 -21.52 30.86
C GLU A 482 23.70 -21.19 29.34
N PRO A 483 23.45 -19.92 28.92
CA PRO A 483 23.42 -19.57 27.50
C PRO A 483 24.84 -19.60 26.91
N ILE A 484 25.30 -20.77 26.50
CA ILE A 484 26.60 -20.96 25.83
C ILE A 484 26.54 -20.60 24.34
N SER A 485 25.38 -20.30 23.77
CA SER A 485 25.29 -19.85 22.39
C SER A 485 24.55 -18.53 22.24
N SER A 486 25.12 -17.64 21.44
CA SER A 486 24.54 -16.35 20.99
C SER A 486 23.30 -16.49 20.10
N ALA A 487 22.60 -17.61 20.14
CA ALA A 487 21.44 -17.89 19.32
C ALA A 487 20.17 -17.38 20.00
N HIS A 488 19.56 -16.35 19.40
CA HIS A 488 18.26 -15.83 19.79
C HIS A 488 17.14 -16.68 19.18
N ARG A 489 16.01 -16.82 19.87
CA ARG A 489 14.85 -17.59 19.40
C ARG A 489 13.57 -16.74 19.45
N ILE A 490 12.78 -16.85 18.38
CA ILE A 490 11.43 -16.28 18.29
C ILE A 490 10.49 -17.34 17.68
N THR A 491 9.18 -17.10 17.77
CA THR A 491 8.18 -17.95 17.13
C THR A 491 7.47 -17.24 15.99
N CYS A 492 6.92 -18.00 15.05
CA CYS A 492 5.99 -17.55 14.04
C CYS A 492 4.93 -18.65 13.84
N SER A 493 3.65 -18.31 14.05
CA SER A 493 2.55 -19.30 13.98
C SER A 493 2.13 -19.64 12.55
N SER A 494 2.57 -18.89 11.55
CA SER A 494 2.19 -19.12 10.15
C SER A 494 3.00 -20.24 9.52
N SER A 495 2.37 -21.35 9.17
CA SER A 495 2.99 -22.47 8.42
C SER A 495 3.55 -22.01 7.07
N CYS A 496 2.87 -21.09 6.40
CA CYS A 496 3.27 -20.57 5.09
C CYS A 496 4.70 -20.01 5.06
N LEU A 497 5.22 -19.50 6.19
CA LEU A 497 6.59 -19.03 6.27
C LEU A 497 7.57 -20.20 6.06
N PHE A 498 7.37 -21.31 6.78
CA PHE A 498 8.28 -22.46 6.78
C PHE A 498 8.27 -23.24 5.47
N ASP A 499 7.11 -23.25 4.78
CA ASP A 499 6.92 -23.95 3.51
C ASP A 499 7.46 -23.14 2.31
N SER A 500 7.65 -21.82 2.46
CA SER A 500 7.95 -20.92 1.34
C SER A 500 9.39 -20.49 1.23
N VAL A 501 10.16 -20.49 2.32
CA VAL A 501 11.51 -19.91 2.36
C VAL A 501 12.59 -20.91 1.97
N LYS A 502 13.69 -20.41 1.41
CA LYS A 502 14.85 -21.21 1.02
C LYS A 502 16.15 -20.62 1.60
N PRO A 503 17.14 -21.46 1.90
CA PRO A 503 18.48 -20.98 2.26
C PRO A 503 19.04 -20.02 1.19
N GLY A 504 19.70 -18.95 1.63
CA GLY A 504 20.24 -17.91 0.76
C GLY A 504 19.26 -16.78 0.42
N GLU A 505 18.00 -16.84 0.86
CA GLU A 505 17.03 -15.77 0.66
C GLU A 505 17.08 -14.73 1.79
N PRO A 506 16.84 -13.44 1.48
CA PRO A 506 16.77 -12.38 2.49
C PRO A 506 15.44 -12.44 3.25
N ILE A 507 15.51 -12.12 4.53
CA ILE A 507 14.36 -11.94 5.42
C ILE A 507 14.49 -10.62 6.16
N ALA A 508 13.39 -9.90 6.36
CA ALA A 508 13.36 -8.63 7.07
C ALA A 508 12.36 -8.66 8.23
N PHE A 509 12.67 -7.91 9.30
CA PHE A 509 11.83 -7.79 10.50
C PHE A 509 11.58 -6.32 10.85
N ASP A 510 10.43 -6.06 11.49
CA ASP A 510 10.00 -4.74 11.98
C ASP A 510 10.09 -3.66 10.89
N ASP A 511 9.39 -3.91 9.76
CA ASP A 511 9.32 -3.03 8.58
C ASP A 511 10.70 -2.67 8.01
N GLY A 512 11.60 -3.68 7.94
CA GLY A 512 12.92 -3.54 7.34
C GLY A 512 13.99 -2.93 8.25
N LYS A 513 13.75 -2.75 9.56
CA LYS A 513 14.76 -2.27 10.51
C LYS A 513 15.86 -3.29 10.81
N ILE A 514 15.57 -4.58 10.61
CA ILE A 514 16.49 -5.70 10.79
C ILE A 514 16.42 -6.53 9.53
N TRP A 515 17.58 -6.88 8.97
CA TRP A 515 17.68 -7.79 7.84
C TRP A 515 18.56 -8.97 8.19
N GLY A 516 18.23 -10.12 7.63
CA GLY A 516 19.00 -11.34 7.76
C GLY A 516 19.02 -12.14 6.47
N LEU A 517 19.88 -13.13 6.44
CA LEU A 517 19.99 -14.13 5.39
C LEU A 517 19.65 -15.50 5.98
N ILE A 518 18.73 -16.22 5.35
CA ILE A 518 18.34 -17.57 5.77
C ILE A 518 19.49 -18.51 5.52
N GLN A 519 20.00 -19.14 6.58
CA GLN A 519 21.09 -20.11 6.53
C GLN A 519 20.58 -21.54 6.37
N GLY A 520 19.45 -21.84 6.99
CA GLY A 520 18.79 -23.13 6.93
C GLY A 520 17.30 -23.00 7.16
N ALA A 521 16.52 -23.84 6.51
CA ALA A 521 15.06 -23.92 6.66
C ALA A 521 14.63 -25.37 6.76
N SER A 522 13.70 -25.62 7.68
CA SER A 522 13.02 -26.90 7.87
C SER A 522 11.52 -26.64 8.09
N ILE A 523 10.73 -27.69 8.16
CA ILE A 523 9.27 -27.60 8.43
C ILE A 523 8.98 -26.95 9.79
N SER A 524 9.89 -27.03 10.75
CA SER A 524 9.70 -26.56 12.14
C SER A 524 10.56 -25.35 12.51
N GLU A 525 11.69 -25.14 11.84
CA GLU A 525 12.65 -24.11 12.21
C GLU A 525 13.34 -23.46 10.99
N ILE A 526 13.61 -22.16 11.13
CA ILE A 526 14.38 -21.37 10.17
C ILE A 526 15.51 -20.72 10.93
N VAL A 527 16.75 -20.87 10.46
CA VAL A 527 17.94 -20.23 11.03
C VAL A 527 18.33 -19.05 10.17
N VAL A 528 18.44 -17.87 10.78
CA VAL A 528 18.73 -16.61 10.10
C VAL A 528 20.00 -15.99 10.68
N SER A 529 20.95 -15.63 9.83
CA SER A 529 22.10 -14.80 10.19
C SER A 529 21.75 -13.32 9.96
N ILE A 530 21.88 -12.47 10.97
CA ILE A 530 21.54 -11.05 10.90
C ILE A 530 22.62 -10.31 10.10
N THR A 531 22.23 -9.69 8.99
CA THR A 531 23.12 -8.95 8.08
C THR A 531 23.06 -7.44 8.27
N HIS A 532 21.92 -6.92 8.80
CA HIS A 532 21.75 -5.49 9.05
C HIS A 532 20.96 -5.25 10.35
N ALA A 533 21.50 -4.41 11.21
CA ALA A 533 20.88 -3.91 12.43
C ALA A 533 21.54 -2.58 12.82
N GLY A 534 20.91 -1.82 13.70
CA GLY A 534 21.51 -0.57 14.21
C GLY A 534 22.84 -0.78 14.96
N PRO A 535 23.73 0.21 15.03
CA PRO A 535 25.09 0.07 15.59
C PRO A 535 25.15 -0.47 17.04
N ARG A 536 24.11 -0.23 17.83
CA ARG A 536 23.99 -0.73 19.22
C ARG A 536 23.05 -1.92 19.34
N GLY A 537 22.74 -2.57 18.22
CA GLY A 537 21.73 -3.60 18.10
C GLY A 537 20.30 -3.01 18.05
N THR A 538 19.43 -3.66 17.28
CA THR A 538 18.01 -3.29 17.12
C THR A 538 17.14 -4.20 17.98
N LYS A 539 16.10 -3.63 18.60
CA LYS A 539 15.12 -4.39 19.38
C LYS A 539 14.11 -5.05 18.46
N LEU A 540 13.89 -6.34 18.64
CA LEU A 540 12.81 -7.10 18.00
C LEU A 540 11.82 -7.54 19.09
N GLY A 541 10.60 -7.04 19.06
CA GLY A 541 9.53 -7.36 20.00
C GLY A 541 8.53 -8.36 19.46
N SER A 542 7.46 -8.63 20.23
CA SER A 542 6.31 -9.43 19.81
C SER A 542 5.48 -8.73 18.74
N GLY A 543 4.81 -9.51 17.85
CA GLY A 543 3.87 -9.01 16.86
C GLY A 543 4.51 -8.16 15.73
N LYS A 544 5.85 -8.16 15.59
CA LYS A 544 6.56 -7.40 14.56
C LYS A 544 6.47 -8.09 13.21
N SER A 545 6.42 -7.29 12.14
CA SER A 545 6.34 -7.80 10.76
C SER A 545 7.54 -8.67 10.41
N ILE A 546 7.26 -9.71 9.60
CA ILE A 546 8.26 -10.53 8.90
C ILE A 546 7.97 -10.40 7.41
N ASN A 547 8.96 -9.95 6.63
CA ASN A 547 8.89 -9.84 5.18
C ASN A 547 9.92 -10.77 4.53
N ILE A 548 9.54 -11.45 3.45
CA ILE A 548 10.39 -12.39 2.70
C ILE A 548 10.35 -12.05 1.21
N PRO A 549 11.08 -11.01 0.78
CA PRO A 549 10.91 -10.35 -0.52
C PRO A 549 11.17 -11.23 -1.76
N LYS A 550 11.90 -12.34 -1.61
CA LYS A 550 12.25 -13.26 -2.71
C LYS A 550 11.43 -14.53 -2.72
N SER A 551 10.77 -14.87 -1.61
CA SER A 551 10.03 -16.11 -1.48
C SER A 551 8.60 -15.94 -2.00
N ASN A 552 8.09 -16.95 -2.70
CA ASN A 552 6.68 -16.99 -3.12
C ASN A 552 5.84 -17.61 -2.01
N ILE A 553 5.15 -16.78 -1.27
CA ILE A 553 4.20 -17.26 -0.26
C ILE A 553 2.86 -17.55 -0.93
N HIS A 554 2.39 -18.76 -0.76
CA HIS A 554 1.04 -19.15 -1.13
C HIS A 554 0.12 -18.99 0.09
N PHE A 555 -0.71 -17.97 0.07
CA PHE A 555 -1.81 -17.81 1.00
C PHE A 555 -3.13 -18.09 0.28
N GLU A 556 -4.10 -18.61 1.00
CA GLU A 556 -5.47 -18.83 0.49
C GLU A 556 -6.27 -17.51 0.57
N GLY A 557 -5.98 -16.53 -0.28
CA GLY A 557 -6.77 -15.29 -0.40
C GLY A 557 -7.02 -14.57 0.94
N LEU A 558 -8.29 -14.48 1.37
CA LEU A 558 -8.69 -13.88 2.65
C LEU A 558 -8.47 -14.87 3.80
N THR A 559 -7.90 -14.38 4.91
CA THR A 559 -7.74 -15.20 6.12
C THR A 559 -9.10 -15.48 6.80
N THR A 560 -9.16 -16.51 7.65
CA THR A 560 -10.36 -16.78 8.46
C THR A 560 -10.77 -15.57 9.30
N LYS A 561 -9.77 -14.82 9.84
CA LYS A 561 -10.03 -13.58 10.57
C LYS A 561 -10.61 -12.50 9.65
N ASP A 562 -10.08 -12.35 8.44
CA ASP A 562 -10.60 -11.36 7.49
C ASP A 562 -12.06 -11.67 7.10
N LEU A 563 -12.42 -12.93 6.95
CA LEU A 563 -13.80 -13.34 6.66
C LEU A 563 -14.76 -13.02 7.81
N MET A 564 -14.32 -13.23 9.07
CA MET A 564 -15.10 -12.85 10.25
C MET A 564 -15.22 -11.32 10.38
N ASP A 565 -14.13 -10.61 10.19
CA ASP A 565 -14.12 -9.15 10.27
C ASP A 565 -14.94 -8.51 9.13
N LEU A 566 -14.94 -9.13 7.95
CA LEU A 566 -15.69 -8.65 6.77
C LEU A 566 -17.21 -8.60 7.04
N GLU A 567 -17.74 -9.48 7.90
CA GLU A 567 -19.16 -9.44 8.30
C GLU A 567 -19.51 -8.15 9.02
N PHE A 568 -18.64 -7.75 9.95
CA PHE A 568 -18.79 -6.48 10.67
C PHE A 568 -18.57 -5.28 9.74
N VAL A 569 -17.51 -5.32 8.92
CA VAL A 569 -17.14 -4.25 7.98
C VAL A 569 -18.26 -4.00 6.98
N ALA A 570 -18.85 -5.04 6.41
CA ALA A 570 -19.93 -4.97 5.43
C ALA A 570 -21.19 -4.23 5.95
N SER A 571 -21.40 -4.26 7.28
CA SER A 571 -22.56 -3.65 7.93
C SER A 571 -22.30 -2.22 8.45
N HIS A 572 -21.04 -1.80 8.60
CA HIS A 572 -20.70 -0.59 9.34
C HIS A 572 -19.81 0.40 8.58
N ALA A 573 -19.08 -0.04 7.58
CA ALA A 573 -18.12 0.78 6.83
C ALA A 573 -18.67 1.18 5.46
N ASP A 574 -18.15 2.29 4.94
CA ASP A 574 -18.42 2.76 3.56
C ASP A 574 -17.42 2.10 2.59
N MET A 575 -16.23 1.77 3.07
CA MET A 575 -15.16 1.15 2.29
C MET A 575 -14.45 0.05 3.08
N VAL A 576 -14.03 -1.00 2.38
CA VAL A 576 -13.15 -2.06 2.90
C VAL A 576 -11.79 -2.00 2.22
N GLY A 577 -10.71 -1.99 3.01
CA GLY A 577 -9.33 -2.12 2.54
C GLY A 577 -8.86 -3.57 2.57
N ILE A 578 -8.37 -4.07 1.46
CA ILE A 578 -7.85 -5.44 1.33
C ILE A 578 -6.34 -5.41 1.39
N SER A 579 -5.77 -5.92 2.48
CA SER A 579 -4.33 -5.93 2.70
C SER A 579 -3.64 -7.09 1.96
N PHE A 580 -2.41 -6.86 1.50
CA PHE A 580 -1.54 -7.86 0.87
C PHE A 580 -2.12 -8.51 -0.39
N VAL A 581 -2.79 -7.73 -1.24
CA VAL A 581 -3.24 -8.20 -2.56
C VAL A 581 -2.04 -8.64 -3.40
N ARG A 582 -2.11 -9.83 -4.00
CA ARG A 582 -1.01 -10.45 -4.77
C ARG A 582 -1.41 -10.85 -6.18
N ASP A 583 -2.64 -11.31 -6.35
CA ASP A 583 -3.12 -11.87 -7.61
C ASP A 583 -4.62 -11.62 -7.83
N SER A 584 -5.07 -11.86 -9.05
CA SER A 584 -6.48 -11.85 -9.45
C SER A 584 -7.32 -12.89 -8.68
N CYS A 585 -6.73 -14.00 -8.24
CA CYS A 585 -7.43 -15.01 -7.42
C CYS A 585 -7.90 -14.44 -6.08
N ASP A 586 -7.08 -13.61 -5.41
CA ASP A 586 -7.46 -12.93 -4.17
C ASP A 586 -8.73 -12.08 -4.38
N ILE A 587 -8.81 -11.41 -5.55
CA ILE A 587 -9.94 -10.53 -5.89
C ILE A 587 -11.18 -11.34 -6.27
N ALA A 588 -11.01 -12.46 -6.97
CA ALA A 588 -12.13 -13.34 -7.33
C ALA A 588 -12.79 -13.95 -6.07
N MET A 589 -11.98 -14.32 -5.06
CA MET A 589 -12.47 -14.78 -3.77
C MET A 589 -13.22 -13.67 -3.02
N LEU A 590 -12.62 -12.48 -2.92
CA LEU A 590 -13.27 -11.32 -2.30
C LEU A 590 -14.63 -11.02 -2.97
N ARG A 591 -14.67 -10.98 -4.29
CA ARG A 591 -15.91 -10.73 -5.05
C ARG A 591 -17.00 -11.73 -4.67
N LYS A 592 -16.70 -13.04 -4.61
CA LYS A 592 -17.63 -14.08 -4.17
C LYS A 592 -18.15 -13.81 -2.75
N GLU A 593 -17.28 -13.38 -1.84
CA GLU A 593 -17.67 -13.08 -0.46
C GLU A 593 -18.56 -11.84 -0.35
N LEU A 594 -18.30 -10.80 -1.17
CA LEU A 594 -19.15 -9.61 -1.24
C LEU A 594 -20.52 -9.91 -1.89
N GLU A 595 -20.54 -10.73 -2.94
CA GLU A 595 -21.78 -11.20 -3.60
C GLU A 595 -22.66 -12.00 -2.63
N LYS A 596 -22.09 -12.92 -1.84
CA LYS A 596 -22.80 -13.66 -0.78
C LYS A 596 -23.49 -12.73 0.23
N ARG A 597 -22.83 -11.63 0.59
CA ARG A 597 -23.33 -10.63 1.54
C ARG A 597 -24.23 -9.57 0.91
N LYS A 598 -24.38 -9.57 -0.41
CA LYS A 598 -25.19 -8.62 -1.20
C LYS A 598 -24.80 -7.16 -0.98
N VAL A 599 -23.51 -6.88 -0.74
CA VAL A 599 -22.98 -5.52 -0.45
C VAL A 599 -22.35 -4.88 -1.70
N GLN A 600 -23.17 -4.57 -2.69
CA GLN A 600 -22.73 -4.00 -3.96
C GLN A 600 -22.25 -2.54 -3.87
N ASN A 601 -22.65 -1.81 -2.83
CA ASN A 601 -22.31 -0.39 -2.63
C ASN A 601 -21.05 -0.22 -1.76
N LEU A 602 -20.51 -1.29 -1.16
CA LEU A 602 -19.30 -1.21 -0.35
C LEU A 602 -18.10 -0.90 -1.25
N GLY A 603 -17.41 0.20 -1.00
CA GLY A 603 -16.18 0.56 -1.70
C GLY A 603 -15.08 -0.46 -1.41
N VAL A 604 -14.33 -0.86 -2.43
CA VAL A 604 -13.21 -1.80 -2.32
C VAL A 604 -11.90 -1.07 -2.60
N VAL A 605 -11.00 -1.05 -1.63
CA VAL A 605 -9.68 -0.45 -1.75
C VAL A 605 -8.61 -1.54 -1.72
N LEU A 606 -7.93 -1.74 -2.85
CA LEU A 606 -6.88 -2.73 -3.02
C LEU A 606 -5.55 -2.15 -2.54
N LYS A 607 -4.95 -2.73 -1.51
CA LYS A 607 -3.68 -2.26 -0.98
C LYS A 607 -2.52 -2.98 -1.67
N ILE A 608 -1.74 -2.20 -2.41
CA ILE A 608 -0.54 -2.70 -3.10
C ILE A 608 0.65 -2.58 -2.15
N GLU A 609 1.00 -3.71 -1.55
CA GLU A 609 1.99 -3.86 -0.49
C GLU A 609 3.08 -4.87 -0.86
N THR A 610 2.84 -5.70 -1.89
CA THR A 610 3.70 -6.81 -2.27
C THR A 610 4.28 -6.63 -3.67
N LYS A 611 5.41 -7.26 -3.92
CA LYS A 611 6.03 -7.29 -5.25
C LYS A 611 5.10 -7.93 -6.30
N SER A 612 4.47 -9.06 -5.97
CA SER A 612 3.55 -9.74 -6.88
C SER A 612 2.30 -8.90 -7.18
N GLY A 613 1.74 -8.21 -6.16
CA GLY A 613 0.63 -7.29 -6.34
C GLY A 613 0.94 -6.14 -7.29
N PHE A 614 2.15 -5.57 -7.18
CA PHE A 614 2.62 -4.56 -8.13
C PHE A 614 2.79 -5.13 -9.56
N GLU A 615 3.50 -6.25 -9.70
CA GLU A 615 3.78 -6.85 -11.01
C GLU A 615 2.52 -7.32 -11.74
N ARG A 616 1.46 -7.70 -11.00
CA ARG A 616 0.18 -8.20 -11.53
C ARG A 616 -0.96 -7.18 -11.45
N LEU A 617 -0.67 -5.93 -11.11
CA LEU A 617 -1.67 -4.88 -10.91
C LEU A 617 -2.69 -4.77 -12.07
N PRO A 618 -2.32 -4.83 -13.37
CA PRO A 618 -3.29 -4.79 -14.44
C PRO A 618 -4.31 -5.94 -14.41
N HIS A 619 -3.87 -7.17 -14.08
CA HIS A 619 -4.76 -8.33 -13.98
C HIS A 619 -5.69 -8.23 -12.76
N ILE A 620 -5.15 -7.76 -11.64
CA ILE A 620 -5.89 -7.50 -10.41
C ILE A 620 -7.02 -6.48 -10.68
N LEU A 621 -6.71 -5.39 -11.38
CA LEU A 621 -7.71 -4.37 -11.73
C LEU A 621 -8.79 -4.90 -12.68
N LEU A 622 -8.40 -5.67 -13.72
CA LEU A 622 -9.38 -6.28 -14.64
C LEU A 622 -10.30 -7.27 -13.93
N GLU A 623 -9.80 -8.02 -12.95
CA GLU A 623 -10.63 -8.91 -12.14
C GLU A 623 -11.57 -8.12 -11.22
N ALA A 624 -11.07 -7.06 -10.57
CA ALA A 624 -11.87 -6.19 -9.71
C ALA A 624 -13.00 -5.49 -10.48
N MET A 625 -12.75 -5.09 -11.73
CA MET A 625 -13.73 -4.45 -12.61
C MET A 625 -14.87 -5.36 -13.06
N LYS A 626 -14.86 -6.65 -12.72
CA LYS A 626 -16.00 -7.55 -12.95
C LYS A 626 -17.13 -7.31 -11.94
N SER A 627 -16.84 -6.67 -10.80
CA SER A 627 -17.83 -6.27 -9.80
C SER A 627 -18.38 -4.87 -10.08
N SER A 628 -19.58 -4.58 -9.56
CA SER A 628 -20.17 -3.23 -9.54
C SER A 628 -19.64 -2.35 -8.40
N ASN A 629 -18.93 -2.92 -7.42
CA ASN A 629 -18.44 -2.21 -6.26
C ASN A 629 -17.54 -1.03 -6.64
N PRO A 630 -17.65 0.14 -5.98
CA PRO A 630 -16.69 1.23 -6.14
C PRO A 630 -15.26 0.74 -5.86
N LEU A 631 -14.32 1.04 -6.76
CA LEU A 631 -12.96 0.49 -6.74
C LEU A 631 -11.92 1.59 -6.53
N GLY A 632 -10.93 1.33 -5.68
CA GLY A 632 -9.75 2.16 -5.49
C GLY A 632 -8.49 1.36 -5.22
N VAL A 633 -7.35 2.02 -5.30
CA VAL A 633 -6.03 1.44 -4.99
C VAL A 633 -5.35 2.27 -3.91
N MET A 634 -4.75 1.62 -2.91
CA MET A 634 -3.89 2.28 -1.91
C MET A 634 -2.44 1.87 -2.13
N ILE A 635 -1.56 2.84 -2.30
CA ILE A 635 -0.12 2.62 -2.34
C ILE A 635 0.38 2.52 -0.90
N ALA A 636 0.53 1.31 -0.39
CA ALA A 636 0.96 1.05 0.98
C ALA A 636 2.49 0.96 1.05
N ARG A 637 3.13 2.11 1.03
CA ARG A 637 4.57 2.30 0.81
C ARG A 637 5.48 1.64 1.83
N GLY A 638 5.01 1.43 3.06
CA GLY A 638 5.81 0.83 4.12
C GLY A 638 6.26 -0.59 3.78
N ASP A 639 5.32 -1.50 3.53
CA ASP A 639 5.61 -2.88 3.15
C ASP A 639 6.15 -2.95 1.71
N LEU A 640 5.62 -2.16 0.79
CA LEU A 640 6.05 -2.15 -0.61
C LEU A 640 7.56 -1.83 -0.76
N ALA A 641 8.09 -0.89 0.03
CA ALA A 641 9.51 -0.54 0.02
C ALA A 641 10.40 -1.70 0.51
N VAL A 642 9.95 -2.45 1.50
CA VAL A 642 10.68 -3.62 2.02
C VAL A 642 10.66 -4.77 1.02
N GLU A 643 9.51 -5.00 0.36
CA GLU A 643 9.31 -6.08 -0.62
C GLU A 643 10.09 -5.85 -1.93
N CYS A 644 10.21 -4.61 -2.38
CA CYS A 644 10.71 -4.28 -3.73
C CYS A 644 12.04 -3.54 -3.76
N GLY A 645 12.54 -3.11 -2.60
CA GLY A 645 13.73 -2.27 -2.48
C GLY A 645 13.40 -0.77 -2.43
N TRP A 646 14.06 -0.06 -1.53
CA TRP A 646 13.87 1.37 -1.30
C TRP A 646 14.18 2.23 -2.52
N GLU A 647 15.20 1.81 -3.29
CA GLU A 647 15.70 2.50 -4.49
C GLU A 647 14.67 2.54 -5.63
N ARG A 648 13.71 1.62 -5.62
CA ARG A 648 12.69 1.48 -6.67
C ARG A 648 11.34 2.08 -6.29
N LEU A 649 11.18 2.49 -5.04
CA LEU A 649 9.88 2.91 -4.49
C LEU A 649 9.28 4.08 -5.27
N ALA A 650 10.09 5.07 -5.66
CA ALA A 650 9.62 6.24 -6.40
C ALA A 650 9.08 5.84 -7.79
N ASP A 651 9.83 5.03 -8.53
CA ASP A 651 9.43 4.56 -9.87
C ASP A 651 8.16 3.71 -9.80
N MET A 652 8.03 2.88 -8.77
CA MET A 652 6.84 2.04 -8.58
C MET A 652 5.60 2.86 -8.26
N GLN A 653 5.73 3.91 -7.46
CA GLN A 653 4.62 4.83 -7.17
C GLN A 653 4.11 5.48 -8.46
N GLU A 654 5.03 5.98 -9.31
CA GLU A 654 4.68 6.58 -10.60
C GLU A 654 4.01 5.57 -11.54
N GLU A 655 4.48 4.34 -11.57
CA GLU A 655 3.89 3.29 -12.41
C GLU A 655 2.48 2.89 -11.91
N ILE A 656 2.27 2.75 -10.59
CA ILE A 656 0.93 2.49 -10.02
C ILE A 656 -0.02 3.63 -10.37
N LEU A 657 0.40 4.89 -10.22
CA LEU A 657 -0.40 6.05 -10.58
C LEU A 657 -0.79 6.05 -12.07
N SER A 658 0.16 5.70 -12.94
CA SER A 658 -0.05 5.65 -14.39
C SER A 658 -1.02 4.53 -14.80
N ILE A 659 -0.86 3.32 -14.25
CA ILE A 659 -1.76 2.18 -14.49
C ILE A 659 -3.18 2.50 -13.95
N CYS A 660 -3.29 3.04 -12.74
CA CYS A 660 -4.58 3.40 -12.15
C CYS A 660 -5.25 4.56 -12.89
N GLY A 661 -4.47 5.54 -13.37
CA GLY A 661 -4.96 6.61 -14.23
C GLY A 661 -5.56 6.09 -15.53
N ALA A 662 -4.88 5.15 -16.18
CA ALA A 662 -5.37 4.48 -17.37
C ALA A 662 -6.64 3.63 -17.12
N ALA A 663 -6.74 3.07 -15.92
CA ALA A 663 -7.89 2.30 -15.46
C ALA A 663 -9.04 3.16 -14.89
N HIS A 664 -8.89 4.47 -14.82
CA HIS A 664 -9.79 5.42 -14.14
C HIS A 664 -10.10 5.02 -12.68
N VAL A 665 -9.10 4.47 -11.98
CA VAL A 665 -9.23 4.03 -10.59
C VAL A 665 -8.59 5.06 -9.66
N PRO A 666 -9.33 5.59 -8.65
CA PRO A 666 -8.81 6.52 -7.66
C PRO A 666 -7.66 5.91 -6.85
N VAL A 667 -6.64 6.71 -6.55
CA VAL A 667 -5.47 6.28 -5.79
C VAL A 667 -5.39 6.99 -4.45
N ILE A 668 -5.13 6.23 -3.38
CA ILE A 668 -4.87 6.71 -2.02
C ILE A 668 -3.37 6.66 -1.78
N TRP A 669 -2.77 7.82 -1.53
CA TRP A 669 -1.36 7.98 -1.18
C TRP A 669 -1.19 7.75 0.31
N ALA A 670 -0.56 6.63 0.70
CA ALA A 670 -0.60 6.16 2.07
C ALA A 670 0.78 5.85 2.66
N THR A 671 0.80 5.67 3.97
CA THR A 671 1.91 5.32 4.86
C THR A 671 3.04 6.36 4.92
N GLN A 672 3.46 6.71 6.14
CA GLN A 672 4.56 7.63 6.43
C GLN A 672 4.44 9.02 5.77
N VAL A 673 3.22 9.52 5.58
CA VAL A 673 2.97 10.88 5.10
C VAL A 673 3.01 11.83 6.29
N LEU A 674 3.86 12.86 6.24
CA LEU A 674 4.08 13.83 7.33
C LEU A 674 4.29 13.17 8.71
N GLU A 675 4.96 12.03 8.75
CA GLU A 675 5.09 11.19 9.93
C GLU A 675 5.84 11.91 11.07
N SER A 676 6.86 12.72 10.73
CA SER A 676 7.59 13.54 11.71
C SER A 676 6.71 14.66 12.27
N LEU A 677 5.87 15.28 11.43
CA LEU A 677 4.89 16.27 11.89
C LEU A 677 3.88 15.63 12.83
N VAL A 678 3.31 14.48 12.45
CA VAL A 678 2.32 13.74 13.25
C VAL A 678 2.89 13.33 14.61
N LYS A 679 4.16 12.91 14.69
CA LYS A 679 4.80 12.44 15.93
C LYS A 679 5.42 13.55 16.78
N PHE A 680 6.09 14.51 16.16
CA PHE A 680 6.98 15.47 16.82
C PHE A 680 6.55 16.94 16.65
N GLY A 681 5.52 17.22 15.85
CA GLY A 681 5.00 18.57 15.61
C GLY A 681 5.78 19.39 14.58
N VAL A 682 6.81 18.82 13.91
CA VAL A 682 7.61 19.52 12.90
C VAL A 682 7.86 18.59 11.71
N PRO A 683 7.50 19.00 10.47
CA PRO A 683 7.73 18.20 9.29
C PRO A 683 9.17 18.29 8.82
N THR A 684 9.65 17.26 8.13
CA THR A 684 10.89 17.32 7.36
C THR A 684 10.64 17.89 5.96
N ARG A 685 11.68 18.42 5.30
CA ARG A 685 11.59 18.89 3.92
C ARG A 685 11.20 17.76 2.95
N ALA A 686 11.70 16.55 3.18
CA ALA A 686 11.38 15.38 2.38
C ALA A 686 9.88 15.02 2.44
N GLU A 687 9.26 15.11 3.61
CA GLU A 687 7.82 14.87 3.78
C GLU A 687 6.96 15.90 3.05
N ILE A 688 7.39 17.18 3.04
CA ILE A 688 6.69 18.22 2.27
C ILE A 688 6.80 17.93 0.77
N THR A 689 7.97 17.51 0.29
CA THR A 689 8.20 17.14 -1.11
C THR A 689 7.35 15.91 -1.50
N ASP A 690 7.23 14.92 -0.60
CA ASP A 690 6.42 13.74 -0.79
C ASP A 690 4.93 14.11 -1.01
N VAL A 691 4.37 14.95 -0.15
CA VAL A 691 2.98 15.45 -0.32
C VAL A 691 2.82 16.24 -1.62
N ALA A 692 3.80 17.07 -1.95
CA ALA A 692 3.77 17.82 -3.22
C ALA A 692 3.80 16.89 -4.44
N SER A 693 4.47 15.73 -4.36
CA SER A 693 4.46 14.70 -5.41
C SER A 693 3.08 14.05 -5.58
N ALA A 694 2.40 13.75 -4.46
CA ALA A 694 1.02 13.25 -4.47
C ALA A 694 0.04 14.24 -5.11
N ARG A 695 0.27 15.55 -4.92
CA ARG A 695 -0.57 16.63 -5.46
C ARG A 695 -0.33 16.90 -6.94
N ARG A 696 0.91 16.77 -7.44
CA ARG A 696 1.26 17.19 -8.80
C ARG A 696 0.28 16.62 -9.82
N SER A 697 -0.41 17.49 -10.55
CA SER A 697 -1.27 17.09 -11.64
C SER A 697 -0.43 16.60 -12.82
N VAL A 698 -0.86 15.55 -13.47
CA VAL A 698 -0.39 15.24 -14.82
C VAL A 698 -0.99 16.34 -15.71
N ARG A 699 -0.19 17.33 -16.09
CA ARG A 699 -0.63 18.27 -17.12
C ARG A 699 -0.82 17.47 -18.40
N THR A 700 -2.07 17.22 -18.76
CA THR A 700 -2.41 16.79 -20.09
C THR A 700 -2.02 17.90 -21.06
N SER A 701 -0.91 17.71 -21.78
CA SER A 701 -0.53 18.62 -22.82
C SER A 701 -1.46 18.40 -24.01
N TRP A 702 -2.60 19.10 -24.01
CA TRP A 702 -3.46 19.15 -25.17
C TRP A 702 -2.72 19.83 -26.32
N PRO A 703 -2.94 19.37 -27.57
CA PRO A 703 -2.52 20.12 -28.73
C PRO A 703 -2.99 21.57 -28.64
N VAL A 704 -2.13 22.52 -28.98
CA VAL A 704 -2.42 23.96 -28.87
C VAL A 704 -3.75 24.33 -29.53
N ALA A 705 -4.13 23.67 -30.63
CA ALA A 705 -5.41 23.84 -31.31
C ALA A 705 -6.63 23.45 -30.46
N PHE A 706 -6.50 22.49 -29.53
CA PHE A 706 -7.55 22.10 -28.60
C PHE A 706 -7.62 22.99 -27.36
N ARG A 707 -6.50 23.55 -26.92
CA ARG A 707 -6.47 24.48 -25.79
C ARG A 707 -7.33 25.72 -26.00
N LEU A 708 -7.29 26.29 -27.22
CA LEU A 708 -8.02 27.53 -27.54
C LEU A 708 -9.55 27.41 -27.51
N LYS A 709 -10.08 26.18 -27.64
CA LYS A 709 -11.54 25.93 -27.63
C LYS A 709 -12.07 25.41 -26.29
N ILE A 710 -11.23 24.92 -25.39
CA ILE A 710 -11.63 24.32 -24.10
C ILE A 710 -11.55 25.32 -22.94
N ASP A 711 -10.70 26.37 -23.05
CA ASP A 711 -10.47 27.34 -21.99
C ASP A 711 -11.70 28.23 -21.66
N GLU A 712 -12.71 28.24 -22.48
CA GLU A 712 -13.97 28.99 -22.18
C GLU A 712 -15.06 28.18 -21.48
N ALA A 713 -15.01 26.83 -21.51
CA ALA A 713 -16.14 26.00 -21.02
C ALA A 713 -15.81 25.11 -19.81
N THR A 714 -14.53 24.86 -19.52
CA THR A 714 -14.14 24.06 -18.36
C THR A 714 -12.85 24.65 -17.78
N SER A 715 -12.96 25.25 -16.60
CA SER A 715 -11.78 25.37 -15.75
C SER A 715 -11.10 24.00 -15.73
N ALA A 716 -9.92 23.91 -16.35
CA ALA A 716 -9.15 22.67 -16.44
C ALA A 716 -9.07 22.10 -15.01
N SER A 717 -9.92 21.13 -14.68
CA SER A 717 -9.85 20.42 -13.44
C SER A 717 -8.48 19.71 -13.50
N GLU A 718 -7.51 20.29 -12.80
CA GLU A 718 -6.22 19.64 -12.60
C GLU A 718 -6.52 18.26 -12.02
N ILE A 719 -6.37 17.20 -12.83
CA ILE A 719 -6.51 15.83 -12.37
C ILE A 719 -5.31 15.58 -11.48
N LEU A 720 -5.52 15.72 -10.18
CA LEU A 720 -4.51 15.46 -9.18
C LEU A 720 -4.10 13.98 -9.27
N ARG A 721 -2.82 13.68 -9.14
CA ARG A 721 -2.29 12.32 -9.27
C ARG A 721 -2.90 11.37 -8.23
N ALA A 722 -2.91 11.78 -6.95
CA ALA A 722 -3.58 11.03 -5.89
C ALA A 722 -4.97 11.62 -5.61
N SER A 723 -5.96 10.77 -5.42
CA SER A 723 -7.34 11.16 -5.10
C SER A 723 -7.54 11.41 -3.61
N CYS A 724 -6.73 10.78 -2.78
CA CYS A 724 -6.75 10.88 -1.33
C CYS A 724 -5.34 10.74 -0.75
N VAL A 725 -5.07 11.43 0.35
CA VAL A 725 -3.81 11.33 1.09
C VAL A 725 -4.10 10.89 2.52
N MET A 726 -3.40 9.84 3.01
CA MET A 726 -3.63 9.23 4.31
C MET A 726 -2.57 9.62 5.34
N LEU A 727 -3.00 10.08 6.50
CA LEU A 727 -2.18 10.31 7.69
C LEU A 727 -2.34 9.18 8.72
N ASN A 728 -1.27 8.89 9.44
CA ASN A 728 -1.32 8.01 10.59
C ASN A 728 -1.81 8.75 11.85
N LYS A 729 -2.23 7.99 12.87
CA LYS A 729 -2.54 8.52 14.20
C LYS A 729 -1.28 9.05 14.88
N GLY A 730 -1.41 10.07 15.72
CA GLY A 730 -0.31 10.60 16.52
C GLY A 730 -0.67 11.90 17.22
N LYS A 731 0.24 12.37 18.07
CA LYS A 731 -0.02 13.50 18.98
C LYS A 731 -0.37 14.81 18.28
N HIS A 732 0.18 15.05 17.10
CA HIS A 732 0.01 16.30 16.32
C HIS A 732 -0.76 16.05 15.03
N VAL A 733 -1.73 15.11 15.05
CA VAL A 733 -2.48 14.74 13.85
C VAL A 733 -3.36 15.89 13.33
N VAL A 734 -3.94 16.71 14.19
CA VAL A 734 -4.78 17.85 13.82
C VAL A 734 -3.97 18.90 13.04
N GLU A 735 -2.78 19.24 13.55
CA GLU A 735 -1.84 20.14 12.87
C GLU A 735 -1.35 19.57 11.56
N ALA A 736 -1.16 18.26 11.50
CA ALA A 736 -0.76 17.56 10.27
C ALA A 736 -1.86 17.61 9.22
N VAL A 737 -3.13 17.41 9.59
CA VAL A 737 -4.29 17.56 8.68
C VAL A 737 -4.37 18.98 8.12
N SER A 738 -4.29 20.00 8.98
CA SER A 738 -4.33 21.40 8.55
C SER A 738 -3.15 21.78 7.64
N THR A 739 -1.96 21.24 7.91
CA THR A 739 -0.79 21.48 7.06
C THR A 739 -0.92 20.78 5.72
N LEU A 740 -1.42 19.54 5.72
CA LEU A 740 -1.68 18.75 4.51
C LEU A 740 -2.71 19.47 3.63
N ASP A 741 -3.82 19.91 4.21
CA ASP A 741 -4.86 20.65 3.52
C ASP A 741 -4.30 21.91 2.83
N LYS A 742 -3.51 22.72 3.53
CA LYS A 742 -2.82 23.87 2.95
C LYS A 742 -1.92 23.51 1.77
N ILE A 743 -1.12 22.43 1.87
CA ILE A 743 -0.23 22.01 0.79
C ILE A 743 -1.04 21.55 -0.43
N LEU A 744 -2.13 20.83 -0.22
CA LEU A 744 -3.00 20.36 -1.30
C LEU A 744 -3.70 21.51 -2.03
N HIS A 745 -4.01 22.61 -1.34
CA HIS A 745 -4.68 23.79 -1.89
C HIS A 745 -3.76 24.84 -2.55
N ILE A 746 -2.43 24.68 -2.52
CA ILE A 746 -1.52 25.66 -3.15
C ILE A 746 -1.82 25.77 -4.64
N ASN A 747 -2.28 26.95 -5.08
CA ASN A 747 -2.45 27.25 -6.49
C ASN A 747 -1.10 27.57 -7.14
N THR A 748 -0.55 26.59 -7.89
CA THR A 748 0.73 26.73 -8.58
C THR A 748 0.69 27.76 -9.72
N ALA A 749 -0.44 27.98 -10.34
CA ALA A 749 -0.61 28.98 -11.38
C ALA A 749 -0.49 30.40 -10.80
N GLN A 750 -1.16 30.68 -9.69
CA GLN A 750 -1.06 31.95 -8.98
C GLN A 750 0.36 32.22 -8.50
N MET A 751 1.03 31.21 -7.93
CA MET A 751 2.41 31.34 -7.49
C MET A 751 3.37 31.69 -8.64
N LYS A 752 3.17 31.11 -9.83
CA LYS A 752 3.96 31.46 -11.03
C LYS A 752 3.67 32.88 -11.50
N ALA A 753 2.41 33.28 -11.53
CA ALA A 753 2.01 34.63 -11.88
C ALA A 753 2.63 35.67 -10.92
N ASP A 754 2.62 35.39 -9.63
CA ASP A 754 3.22 36.30 -8.62
C ASP A 754 4.74 36.40 -8.75
N LEU A 755 5.44 35.33 -9.12
CA LEU A 755 6.87 35.33 -9.40
C LEU A 755 7.23 36.15 -10.66
N MET A 756 6.35 36.21 -11.64
CA MET A 756 6.59 36.91 -12.91
C MET A 756 6.25 38.40 -12.86
N LYS A 757 5.35 38.80 -11.94
CA LYS A 757 4.96 40.23 -11.78
C LYS A 757 6.11 41.25 -11.69
N PRO A 758 7.20 40.98 -10.93
CA PRO A 758 8.32 41.91 -10.86
C PRO A 758 9.12 42.02 -12.14
N LEU A 759 9.02 41.06 -13.06
CA LEU A 759 9.80 41.00 -14.30
C LEU A 759 9.09 41.58 -15.50
N LEU A 760 7.81 41.94 -15.37
CA LEU A 760 6.97 42.48 -16.44
C LEU A 760 6.57 43.93 -16.11
N PRO A 761 6.75 44.90 -17.04
CA PRO A 761 6.30 46.28 -16.83
C PRO A 761 4.76 46.28 -16.61
N SER A 762 4.32 47.09 -15.66
CA SER A 762 2.90 47.16 -15.21
C SER A 762 1.89 47.64 -16.27
N SER A 763 2.27 47.85 -17.52
CA SER A 763 1.46 48.46 -18.56
C SER A 763 0.99 47.54 -19.70
N HIS A 764 1.23 46.23 -19.62
CA HIS A 764 0.88 45.31 -20.72
C HIS A 764 0.13 44.04 -20.28
N PHE A 765 -0.88 44.16 -19.38
CA PHE A 765 -1.84 43.10 -19.17
C PHE A 765 -3.26 43.65 -19.34
N PHE A 766 -3.72 43.61 -20.55
CA PHE A 766 -5.12 43.57 -20.94
C PHE A 766 -5.29 42.51 -22.01
#